data_62b64a5fc964acdd870099d76d1db5d5
#
_entry.id   62b64a5fc964acdd870099d76d1db5d5
#
_cell.length_a   1.000
_cell.length_b   1.000
_cell.length_c   1.000
_cell.angle_alpha   90.00
_cell.angle_beta   90.00
_cell.angle_gamma   90.00
#
_symmetry.space_group_name_H-M   'P 1'
#
loop_
_entity.id
_entity.type
_entity.pdbx_description
1 polymer ?
#
loop_
_entity_poly.entity_id
_entity_poly.type
_entity_poly.pdbx_seq_one_letter_code
_entity_poly.pdbx_strand_id
1 'polypeptide(L)'
;MILIILVSMLFGQDAQRKGIHQIELEHHKIYYLEPTHKPVSTPPIPLKKRVDGPSKIIFGYHPYWSGSKWQNYNYDLLTTIAYFSAEANANGDLTDLHGWPKTDLINKAHENGVEVVLVVTLFNKSDLETLLSSSDNRNRLINNLLTQVENGNADGVNIDFEAFPASQKSNLVTFVKDLRKTLRDKISHAKVTLATPAVDWNSAWDFNALAEESDGLFIMGYDYHWKGSSTTGPVSPLKDGSYNITKTVNTYLSATGNNAEKIILGLPYYGYEWAANSGNKGANTTASGTAVIYSNAENNAKSYGRIWDDASETPWYKYENNGWYQTWYDDSLSLAKKYDLALSKDLGGVGMWALGYDEGSQKLWQSLKDKMAAKTAPSTPVNLNITNLGNGVVTIDFTGSTVATGYSVIRVYPLSSKEDDLGSFTSTPILLSGLTLDSTYYFTIKASNDFGSSGATEVLGVTPSSNMPKILIINGFDRVSGTTNTYDFIKQHGDAIHKNGYRFDSASNEAIINGRVKLTDYAIIDWILGEEGSSTSSFDETEQSLLKEFMKKGGRLFVSGSEIGYDLVEKGSVSDNLFFEKFLKAEYISDAAAGKQGTYSVTGVSGSIFENMTITFDDGTHGTYDVDWPDGIKPTSDASILLHYDNAEYDQKGGAGIAYTGGFDGSLFAGGLVYLSIGFETIYPDDSRKTIMGNILSYLDGTTTSVRDEENIIPKSLNIISLYPNPSNQSITIEFRVEQFSPIAYLSITDLMGREIYKMSAQPLAAKTQKFSWHGRLHNGQDAPTGIYLAKLSQGSQLITKKFTLLK
;
A
#
# COMPACT_ATOMS: atom_id res chain seq x y z
N MET A 1 86.46 -16.10 -4.94
CA MET A 1 85.65 -15.11 -4.18
C MET A 1 84.50 -14.71 -5.05
N ILE A 2 83.38 -15.43 -4.89
CA ILE A 2 82.15 -15.31 -5.69
C ILE A 2 81.23 -14.40 -4.93
N LEU A 3 80.95 -13.25 -5.50
CA LEU A 3 80.01 -12.24 -4.97
C LEU A 3 78.60 -12.72 -5.26
N ILE A 4 77.92 -13.20 -4.29
CA ILE A 4 76.44 -13.49 -4.39
C ILE A 4 75.75 -12.20 -4.16
N ILE A 5 75.23 -11.61 -5.26
CA ILE A 5 74.34 -10.47 -5.23
C ILE A 5 72.97 -11.04 -4.84
N LEU A 6 72.52 -10.77 -3.62
CA LEU A 6 71.15 -10.92 -3.20
C LEU A 6 70.37 -9.81 -3.92
N VAL A 7 69.68 -10.20 -4.99
CA VAL A 7 68.58 -9.39 -5.53
C VAL A 7 67.36 -9.66 -4.63
N SER A 8 67.24 -8.84 -3.59
CA SER A 8 65.97 -8.72 -2.88
C SER A 8 64.98 -8.06 -3.86
N MET A 9 64.17 -8.88 -4.48
CA MET A 9 63.00 -8.38 -5.18
C MET A 9 62.15 -7.59 -4.20
N LEU A 10 62.14 -6.29 -4.36
CA LEU A 10 61.08 -5.41 -3.90
C LEU A 10 59.81 -5.77 -4.70
N PHE A 11 59.08 -6.74 -4.22
CA PHE A 11 57.62 -6.85 -4.48
C PHE A 11 56.94 -6.28 -3.24
N GLY A 12 57.03 -4.98 -3.12
CA GLY A 12 56.32 -4.20 -2.14
C GLY A 12 55.44 -3.18 -2.85
N GLN A 13 54.46 -3.63 -3.57
CA GLN A 13 53.20 -2.92 -3.64
C GLN A 13 52.19 -3.87 -3.02
N ASP A 14 51.71 -3.52 -1.82
CA ASP A 14 50.47 -4.06 -1.27
C ASP A 14 49.39 -3.88 -2.34
N ALA A 15 49.21 -4.87 -3.21
CA ALA A 15 48.03 -4.95 -4.06
C ALA A 15 46.85 -5.09 -3.10
N GLN A 16 46.22 -3.98 -2.78
CA GLN A 16 45.12 -3.91 -1.86
C GLN A 16 44.08 -4.94 -2.27
N ARG A 17 43.74 -5.84 -1.35
CA ARG A 17 42.69 -6.84 -1.60
C ARG A 17 41.38 -6.12 -1.88
N LYS A 18 40.84 -6.30 -3.08
CA LYS A 18 39.52 -5.75 -3.45
C LYS A 18 38.41 -6.73 -3.08
N GLY A 19 37.39 -6.27 -2.40
CA GLY A 19 36.15 -7.01 -2.15
C GLY A 19 35.29 -7.13 -3.40
N ILE A 20 34.29 -8.01 -3.37
CA ILE A 20 33.39 -8.24 -4.51
C ILE A 20 32.64 -6.96 -4.87
N HIS A 21 32.23 -6.14 -3.91
CA HIS A 21 31.53 -4.87 -4.14
C HIS A 21 32.35 -3.96 -5.06
N GLN A 22 33.62 -3.76 -4.73
CA GLN A 22 34.55 -2.96 -5.53
C GLN A 22 34.79 -3.60 -6.92
N ILE A 23 35.02 -4.92 -6.98
CA ILE A 23 35.33 -5.63 -8.23
C ILE A 23 34.17 -5.49 -9.22
N GLU A 24 32.96 -5.69 -8.76
CA GLU A 24 31.76 -5.62 -9.62
C GLU A 24 31.43 -4.16 -10.00
N LEU A 25 31.56 -3.21 -9.05
CA LEU A 25 31.37 -1.78 -9.38
C LEU A 25 32.32 -1.34 -10.50
N GLU A 26 33.62 -1.64 -10.39
CA GLU A 26 34.62 -1.31 -11.41
C GLU A 26 34.33 -2.00 -12.74
N HIS A 27 33.87 -3.25 -12.73
CA HIS A 27 33.51 -4.00 -13.93
C HIS A 27 32.31 -3.37 -14.64
N HIS A 28 31.22 -3.15 -13.92
CA HIS A 28 29.97 -2.66 -14.49
C HIS A 28 30.02 -1.19 -14.89
N LYS A 29 30.85 -0.39 -14.23
CA LYS A 29 31.11 0.99 -14.62
C LYS A 29 31.64 1.12 -16.06
N ILE A 30 32.34 0.09 -16.54
CA ILE A 30 32.89 0.05 -17.91
C ILE A 30 31.89 -0.49 -18.91
N TYR A 31 31.07 -1.44 -18.52
CA TYR A 31 30.25 -2.24 -19.45
C TYR A 31 28.73 -1.98 -19.36
N TYR A 32 28.27 -1.30 -18.30
CA TYR A 32 26.87 -0.95 -18.16
C TYR A 32 26.59 0.38 -18.86
N LEU A 33 25.75 0.31 -19.91
CA LEU A 33 25.21 1.51 -20.54
C LEU A 33 23.83 1.77 -19.94
N GLU A 34 23.65 2.93 -19.30
CA GLU A 34 22.33 3.32 -18.83
C GLU A 34 21.31 3.35 -19.97
N PRO A 35 20.08 2.85 -19.75
CA PRO A 35 19.03 2.95 -20.77
C PRO A 35 18.78 4.40 -21.14
N THR A 36 18.80 4.71 -22.44
CA THR A 36 18.58 6.07 -22.98
C THR A 36 17.16 6.60 -22.78
N HIS A 37 16.23 5.77 -22.35
CA HIS A 37 14.88 6.18 -22.00
C HIS A 37 14.85 6.55 -20.52
N LYS A 38 14.70 7.85 -20.23
CA LYS A 38 14.30 8.31 -18.89
C LYS A 38 12.86 7.84 -18.67
N PRO A 39 12.58 6.94 -17.72
CA PRO A 39 11.21 6.62 -17.36
C PRO A 39 10.52 7.89 -16.87
N VAL A 40 9.22 8.00 -17.12
CA VAL A 40 8.38 9.02 -16.47
C VAL A 40 8.47 8.75 -14.98
N SER A 41 9.18 9.58 -14.23
CA SER A 41 9.34 9.39 -12.80
C SER A 41 8.03 9.74 -12.12
N THR A 42 7.37 8.74 -11.58
CA THR A 42 6.32 8.95 -10.58
C THR A 42 6.95 9.56 -9.33
N PRO A 43 6.29 10.51 -8.65
CA PRO A 43 6.79 11.02 -7.37
C PRO A 43 7.03 9.89 -6.37
N PRO A 44 8.06 9.98 -5.51
CA PRO A 44 8.26 9.01 -4.45
C PRO A 44 7.07 9.04 -3.46
N ILE A 45 6.60 7.86 -3.07
CA ILE A 45 5.55 7.71 -2.06
C ILE A 45 6.16 7.42 -0.68
N PRO A 46 5.48 7.75 0.43
CA PRO A 46 5.95 7.39 1.77
C PRO A 46 5.93 5.87 2.00
N LEU A 47 6.77 5.41 2.93
CA LEU A 47 6.79 4.02 3.37
C LEU A 47 5.46 3.64 4.02
N LYS A 48 4.78 2.63 3.46
CA LYS A 48 3.54 2.10 4.05
C LYS A 48 3.85 1.26 5.28
N LYS A 49 3.01 1.38 6.31
CA LYS A 49 3.10 0.51 7.47
C LYS A 49 2.78 -0.92 7.06
N ARG A 50 3.68 -1.84 7.38
CA ARG A 50 3.49 -3.27 7.13
C ARG A 50 2.72 -3.90 8.29
N VAL A 51 1.70 -4.68 7.97
CA VAL A 51 0.88 -5.39 8.96
C VAL A 51 1.64 -6.61 9.49
N ASP A 52 2.26 -7.36 8.57
CA ASP A 52 3.11 -8.51 8.88
C ASP A 52 4.42 -8.41 8.12
N GLY A 53 5.48 -8.82 8.76
CA GLY A 53 6.79 -8.89 8.13
C GLY A 53 7.66 -9.92 8.82
N PRO A 54 8.83 -10.23 8.29
CA PRO A 54 9.81 -11.03 8.99
C PRO A 54 10.12 -10.41 10.35
N SER A 55 10.25 -11.24 11.38
CA SER A 55 10.65 -10.79 12.73
C SER A 55 12.13 -10.39 12.83
N LYS A 56 12.90 -10.69 11.79
CA LYS A 56 14.33 -10.39 11.65
C LYS A 56 14.56 -9.56 10.39
N ILE A 57 15.61 -8.77 10.38
CA ILE A 57 16.02 -7.99 9.21
C ILE A 57 16.39 -8.94 8.07
N ILE A 58 15.84 -8.69 6.89
CA ILE A 58 16.23 -9.32 5.64
C ILE A 58 16.66 -8.22 4.67
N PHE A 59 17.98 -8.06 4.57
CA PHE A 59 18.64 -6.94 3.93
C PHE A 59 19.21 -7.36 2.56
N GLY A 60 18.73 -6.77 1.48
CA GLY A 60 19.23 -7.14 0.14
C GLY A 60 19.87 -5.97 -0.59
N TYR A 61 21.10 -6.14 -1.10
CA TYR A 61 21.69 -5.17 -2.00
C TYR A 61 21.10 -5.28 -3.39
N HIS A 62 20.62 -4.16 -3.93
CA HIS A 62 20.21 -4.03 -5.32
C HIS A 62 21.27 -3.23 -6.10
N PRO A 63 22.20 -3.88 -6.80
CA PRO A 63 23.14 -3.19 -7.66
C PRO A 63 22.42 -2.52 -8.84
N TYR A 64 22.81 -1.29 -9.22
CA TYR A 64 22.17 -0.55 -10.31
C TYR A 64 22.19 -1.33 -11.64
N TRP A 65 23.20 -2.17 -11.87
CA TRP A 65 23.28 -3.05 -13.05
C TRP A 65 22.32 -4.25 -13.02
N SER A 66 21.64 -4.50 -11.91
CA SER A 66 20.51 -5.45 -11.87
C SER A 66 19.28 -4.92 -12.62
N GLY A 67 19.25 -3.67 -13.02
CA GLY A 67 18.25 -3.08 -13.90
C GLY A 67 16.83 -3.17 -13.36
N SER A 68 15.94 -3.86 -14.08
CA SER A 68 14.53 -4.02 -13.70
C SER A 68 14.22 -5.29 -12.90
N LYS A 69 15.21 -6.07 -12.47
CA LYS A 69 15.00 -7.31 -11.71
C LYS A 69 14.23 -7.09 -10.40
N TRP A 70 14.28 -5.86 -9.85
CA TRP A 70 13.51 -5.48 -8.67
C TRP A 70 12.01 -5.70 -8.81
N GLN A 71 11.46 -5.74 -10.03
CA GLN A 71 10.02 -5.98 -10.25
C GLN A 71 9.57 -7.37 -9.78
N ASN A 72 10.50 -8.33 -9.70
CA ASN A 72 10.23 -9.73 -9.38
C ASN A 72 10.80 -10.17 -8.02
N TYR A 73 11.23 -9.24 -7.15
CA TYR A 73 11.69 -9.59 -5.81
C TYR A 73 10.52 -10.07 -4.94
N ASN A 74 10.84 -10.92 -3.97
CA ASN A 74 9.85 -11.32 -2.98
C ASN A 74 9.81 -10.27 -1.85
N TYR A 75 8.99 -9.25 -2.03
CA TYR A 75 8.84 -8.16 -1.08
C TYR A 75 8.28 -8.62 0.27
N ASP A 76 7.51 -9.70 0.31
CA ASP A 76 6.98 -10.25 1.56
C ASP A 76 8.07 -10.72 2.52
N LEU A 77 9.23 -11.08 2.00
CA LEU A 77 10.37 -11.53 2.80
C LEU A 77 11.43 -10.44 3.03
N LEU A 78 11.44 -9.36 2.26
CA LEU A 78 12.42 -8.29 2.44
C LEU A 78 11.98 -7.32 3.53
N THR A 79 12.93 -6.78 4.30
CA THR A 79 12.71 -5.62 5.17
C THR A 79 13.40 -4.37 4.64
N THR A 80 14.53 -4.53 3.98
CA THR A 80 15.34 -3.42 3.49
C THR A 80 15.99 -3.75 2.15
N ILE A 81 15.89 -2.83 1.20
CA ILE A 81 16.64 -2.85 -0.06
C ILE A 81 17.70 -1.75 -0.01
N ALA A 82 18.96 -2.13 -0.20
CA ALA A 82 20.09 -1.21 -0.28
C ALA A 82 20.44 -0.95 -1.74
N TYR A 83 20.13 0.24 -2.23
CA TYR A 83 20.46 0.63 -3.61
C TYR A 83 21.95 0.90 -3.75
N PHE A 84 22.64 0.09 -4.50
CA PHE A 84 24.08 0.17 -4.70
C PHE A 84 24.39 0.81 -6.07
N SER A 85 24.96 2.04 -6.12
CA SER A 85 25.40 2.88 -5.04
C SER A 85 25.55 4.36 -5.48
N ALA A 86 25.80 5.24 -4.54
CA ALA A 86 26.39 6.54 -4.76
C ALA A 86 27.88 6.48 -4.45
N GLU A 87 28.74 7.02 -5.34
CA GLU A 87 30.19 7.04 -5.12
C GLU A 87 30.63 8.37 -4.50
N ALA A 88 31.30 8.31 -3.34
CA ALA A 88 31.89 9.47 -2.69
C ALA A 88 33.35 9.68 -3.10
N ASN A 89 33.87 10.91 -2.90
CA ASN A 89 35.26 11.23 -3.05
C ASN A 89 35.90 11.73 -1.73
N ALA A 90 37.19 11.98 -1.76
CA ALA A 90 37.97 12.46 -0.60
C ALA A 90 37.46 13.77 0.01
N ASN A 91 36.76 14.61 -0.77
CA ASN A 91 36.24 15.90 -0.33
C ASN A 91 34.82 15.84 0.21
N GLY A 92 34.16 14.66 0.16
CA GLY A 92 32.79 14.47 0.58
C GLY A 92 31.73 14.80 -0.49
N ASP A 93 32.15 14.97 -1.76
CA ASP A 93 31.21 15.11 -2.86
C ASP A 93 30.77 13.73 -3.36
N LEU A 94 29.53 13.63 -3.88
CA LEU A 94 29.05 12.45 -4.58
C LEU A 94 29.35 12.62 -6.07
N THR A 95 30.14 11.72 -6.63
CA THR A 95 30.67 11.81 -7.99
C THR A 95 29.85 11.06 -9.02
N ASP A 96 29.16 10.01 -8.61
CA ASP A 96 28.23 9.24 -9.42
C ASP A 96 27.10 8.71 -8.54
N LEU A 97 25.89 8.79 -9.03
CA LEU A 97 24.68 8.33 -8.33
C LEU A 97 24.06 7.09 -9.00
N HIS A 98 24.60 6.66 -10.14
CA HIS A 98 24.14 5.48 -10.89
C HIS A 98 22.62 5.38 -11.03
N GLY A 99 21.98 6.49 -11.39
CA GLY A 99 20.53 6.55 -11.60
C GLY A 99 19.67 6.68 -10.33
N TRP A 100 20.27 6.97 -9.17
CA TRP A 100 19.54 7.33 -7.97
C TRP A 100 18.91 8.74 -8.08
N PRO A 101 17.68 8.99 -7.56
CA PRO A 101 16.79 8.03 -6.96
C PRO A 101 16.05 7.17 -8.00
N LYS A 102 16.00 5.86 -7.80
CA LYS A 102 15.23 4.94 -8.62
C LYS A 102 13.78 4.89 -8.09
N THR A 103 12.98 5.89 -8.43
CA THR A 103 11.64 6.11 -7.82
C THR A 103 10.69 4.94 -8.00
N ASP A 104 10.70 4.24 -9.15
CA ASP A 104 9.83 3.08 -9.38
C ASP A 104 10.17 1.91 -8.44
N LEU A 105 11.46 1.67 -8.17
CA LEU A 105 11.91 0.68 -7.18
C LEU A 105 11.49 1.09 -5.77
N ILE A 106 11.74 2.37 -5.42
CA ILE A 106 11.41 2.91 -4.09
C ILE A 106 9.91 2.79 -3.86
N ASN A 107 9.08 3.24 -4.81
CA ASN A 107 7.63 3.16 -4.69
C ASN A 107 7.15 1.72 -4.54
N LYS A 108 7.68 0.78 -5.35
CA LYS A 108 7.34 -0.63 -5.22
C LYS A 108 7.73 -1.22 -3.86
N ALA A 109 8.88 -0.85 -3.33
CA ALA A 109 9.32 -1.26 -2.00
C ALA A 109 8.41 -0.68 -0.91
N HIS A 110 8.15 0.62 -0.95
CA HIS A 110 7.29 1.33 0.01
C HIS A 110 5.85 0.85 0.01
N GLU A 111 5.28 0.54 -1.18
CA GLU A 111 3.96 -0.09 -1.30
C GLU A 111 3.84 -1.41 -0.53
N ASN A 112 4.97 -2.13 -0.38
CA ASN A 112 5.06 -3.40 0.32
C ASN A 112 5.66 -3.27 1.74
N GLY A 113 5.83 -2.05 2.25
CA GLY A 113 6.39 -1.79 3.57
C GLY A 113 7.86 -2.21 3.72
N VAL A 114 8.63 -2.13 2.63
CA VAL A 114 10.06 -2.44 2.58
C VAL A 114 10.86 -1.15 2.51
N GLU A 115 11.75 -0.94 3.47
CA GLU A 115 12.63 0.23 3.52
C GLU A 115 13.62 0.24 2.34
N VAL A 116 13.96 1.45 1.84
CA VAL A 116 15.01 1.61 0.84
C VAL A 116 16.10 2.54 1.37
N VAL A 117 17.33 2.06 1.42
CA VAL A 117 18.49 2.85 1.84
C VAL A 117 19.45 3.06 0.67
N LEU A 118 20.06 4.25 0.61
CA LEU A 118 21.10 4.54 -0.37
C LEU A 118 22.44 4.01 0.13
N VAL A 119 23.14 3.22 -0.67
CA VAL A 119 24.51 2.81 -0.36
C VAL A 119 25.48 3.90 -0.80
N VAL A 120 26.38 4.31 0.08
CA VAL A 120 27.50 5.19 -0.26
C VAL A 120 28.80 4.41 -0.22
N THR A 121 29.56 4.44 -1.33
CA THR A 121 30.81 3.71 -1.49
C THR A 121 32.03 4.63 -1.53
N LEU A 122 33.13 4.18 -0.91
CA LEU A 122 34.49 4.73 -1.11
C LEU A 122 35.51 3.63 -0.82
N PHE A 123 36.27 3.22 -1.85
CA PHE A 123 37.16 2.05 -1.81
C PHE A 123 38.66 2.41 -1.83
N ASN A 124 38.99 3.69 -1.89
CA ASN A 124 40.35 4.16 -1.91
C ASN A 124 40.83 4.54 -0.50
N LYS A 125 41.87 3.91 0.00
CA LYS A 125 42.41 4.13 1.35
C LYS A 125 42.81 5.59 1.62
N SER A 126 43.52 6.24 0.68
CA SER A 126 43.97 7.62 0.85
C SER A 126 42.79 8.63 0.81
N ASP A 127 41.78 8.34 0.01
CA ASP A 127 40.57 9.16 -0.06
C ASP A 127 39.73 9.01 1.22
N LEU A 128 39.61 7.80 1.77
CA LEU A 128 38.99 7.57 3.08
C LEU A 128 39.74 8.29 4.20
N GLU A 129 41.07 8.27 4.18
CA GLU A 129 41.90 8.98 5.16
C GLU A 129 41.67 10.51 5.08
N THR A 130 41.61 11.06 3.89
CA THR A 130 41.35 12.49 3.64
C THR A 130 39.94 12.87 4.05
N LEU A 131 38.94 12.07 3.66
CA LEU A 131 37.54 12.31 3.98
C LEU A 131 37.30 12.33 5.49
N LEU A 132 37.76 11.28 6.16
CA LEU A 132 37.43 11.06 7.57
C LEU A 132 38.25 11.92 8.53
N SER A 133 39.46 12.34 8.16
CA SER A 133 40.27 13.23 9.00
C SER A 133 39.76 14.67 9.03
N SER A 134 38.98 15.10 8.00
CA SER A 134 38.44 16.46 7.90
C SER A 134 36.97 16.52 8.35
N SER A 135 36.67 17.34 9.36
CA SER A 135 35.29 17.61 9.77
C SER A 135 34.45 18.22 8.64
N ASP A 136 35.07 19.10 7.85
CA ASP A 136 34.38 19.80 6.76
C ASP A 136 33.99 18.81 5.64
N ASN A 137 34.86 17.86 5.31
CA ASN A 137 34.60 16.83 4.30
C ASN A 137 33.54 15.86 4.81
N ARG A 138 33.62 15.44 6.07
CA ARG A 138 32.54 14.61 6.67
C ARG A 138 31.21 15.33 6.65
N ASN A 139 31.11 16.59 7.05
CA ASN A 139 29.88 17.36 7.06
C ASN A 139 29.33 17.58 5.65
N ARG A 140 30.21 17.77 4.66
CA ARG A 140 29.82 17.89 3.25
C ARG A 140 29.18 16.60 2.76
N LEU A 141 29.79 15.44 3.03
CA LEU A 141 29.21 14.16 2.66
C LEU A 141 27.86 13.90 3.37
N ILE A 142 27.75 14.22 4.67
CA ILE A 142 26.51 14.10 5.43
C ILE A 142 25.39 14.93 4.78
N ASN A 143 25.64 16.18 4.43
CA ASN A 143 24.64 17.04 3.79
C ASN A 143 24.26 16.56 2.39
N ASN A 144 25.22 16.07 1.62
CA ASN A 144 24.95 15.48 0.31
C ASN A 144 24.09 14.23 0.42
N LEU A 145 24.36 13.34 1.37
CA LEU A 145 23.58 12.13 1.62
C LEU A 145 22.16 12.48 2.10
N LEU A 146 22.00 13.43 3.02
CA LEU A 146 20.67 13.90 3.45
C LEU A 146 19.86 14.36 2.24
N THR A 147 20.44 15.20 1.37
CA THR A 147 19.78 15.67 0.15
C THR A 147 19.34 14.51 -0.75
N GLN A 148 20.17 13.47 -0.89
CA GLN A 148 19.81 12.31 -1.72
C GLN A 148 18.70 11.46 -1.08
N VAL A 149 18.71 11.29 0.24
CA VAL A 149 17.66 10.56 0.99
C VAL A 149 16.33 11.33 0.87
N GLU A 150 16.31 12.64 1.07
CA GLU A 150 15.12 13.48 0.89
C GLU A 150 14.59 13.43 -0.55
N ASN A 151 15.45 13.57 -1.56
CA ASN A 151 15.05 13.52 -2.98
C ASN A 151 14.43 12.18 -3.39
N GLY A 152 14.87 11.10 -2.77
CA GLY A 152 14.34 9.75 -3.00
C GLY A 152 13.16 9.39 -2.12
N ASN A 153 12.81 10.21 -1.12
CA ASN A 153 11.94 9.83 -0.01
C ASN A 153 12.36 8.45 0.56
N ALA A 154 13.66 8.28 0.76
CA ALA A 154 14.27 7.01 1.17
C ALA A 154 14.42 6.94 2.69
N ASP A 155 14.69 5.74 3.21
CA ASP A 155 14.63 5.44 4.64
C ASP A 155 16.00 5.47 5.32
N GLY A 156 17.04 5.89 4.61
CA GLY A 156 18.36 6.03 5.21
C GLY A 156 19.55 5.74 4.30
N VAL A 157 20.67 5.41 4.92
CA VAL A 157 21.97 5.21 4.26
C VAL A 157 22.64 3.92 4.73
N ASN A 158 23.26 3.19 3.80
CA ASN A 158 24.20 2.13 4.12
C ASN A 158 25.62 2.61 3.71
N ILE A 159 26.57 2.54 4.64
CA ILE A 159 27.96 2.96 4.43
C ILE A 159 28.77 1.73 4.01
N ASP A 160 29.35 1.77 2.82
CA ASP A 160 30.21 0.73 2.27
C ASP A 160 31.61 1.27 1.97
N PHE A 161 32.38 1.47 3.04
CA PHE A 161 33.75 1.95 2.99
C PHE A 161 34.73 0.78 3.16
N GLU A 162 35.30 0.33 2.06
CA GLU A 162 36.24 -0.77 2.07
C GLU A 162 37.70 -0.25 2.12
N ALA A 163 38.66 -1.15 2.45
CA ALA A 163 40.07 -0.80 2.62
C ALA A 163 40.34 0.27 3.68
N PHE A 164 39.59 0.27 4.70
CA PHE A 164 39.52 1.30 5.73
C PHE A 164 40.84 1.43 6.52
N PRO A 165 41.40 2.65 6.66
CA PRO A 165 42.65 2.85 7.41
C PRO A 165 42.43 2.87 8.93
N ALA A 166 43.20 2.09 9.68
CA ALA A 166 43.09 2.02 11.14
C ALA A 166 43.26 3.38 11.84
N SER A 167 43.98 4.33 11.21
CA SER A 167 44.18 5.68 11.71
C SER A 167 42.87 6.47 11.83
N GLN A 168 41.81 6.06 11.10
CA GLN A 168 40.54 6.76 11.04
C GLN A 168 39.42 6.07 11.86
N LYS A 169 39.76 5.04 12.66
CA LYS A 169 38.82 4.27 13.48
C LYS A 169 37.77 5.14 14.23
N SER A 170 38.25 6.10 15.03
CA SER A 170 37.41 6.99 15.82
C SER A 170 36.65 8.02 14.97
N ASN A 171 37.23 8.44 13.84
CA ASN A 171 36.58 9.38 12.92
C ASN A 171 35.41 8.73 12.18
N LEU A 172 35.48 7.44 11.87
CA LEU A 172 34.37 6.69 11.30
C LEU A 172 33.19 6.64 12.30
N VAL A 173 33.44 6.36 13.57
CA VAL A 173 32.42 6.38 14.61
C VAL A 173 31.76 7.76 14.70
N THR A 174 32.55 8.83 14.70
CA THR A 174 32.06 10.21 14.70
C THR A 174 31.20 10.49 13.46
N PHE A 175 31.66 10.09 12.28
CA PHE A 175 30.92 10.26 11.02
C PHE A 175 29.54 9.54 11.06
N VAL A 176 29.51 8.28 11.52
CA VAL A 176 28.27 7.48 11.65
C VAL A 176 27.29 8.15 12.60
N LYS A 177 27.77 8.58 13.77
CA LYS A 177 26.97 9.29 14.77
C LYS A 177 26.35 10.57 14.20
N ASP A 178 27.17 11.42 13.58
CA ASP A 178 26.74 12.71 13.05
C ASP A 178 25.79 12.52 11.88
N LEU A 179 26.04 11.54 10.98
CA LEU A 179 25.16 11.18 9.89
C LEU A 179 23.78 10.73 10.42
N ARG A 180 23.76 9.78 11.36
CA ARG A 180 22.51 9.25 11.93
C ARG A 180 21.71 10.35 12.62
N LYS A 181 22.37 11.20 13.37
CA LYS A 181 21.71 12.36 14.00
C LYS A 181 21.12 13.29 12.96
N THR A 182 21.89 13.68 11.95
CA THR A 182 21.45 14.63 10.90
C THR A 182 20.26 14.08 10.11
N LEU A 183 20.29 12.80 9.75
CA LEU A 183 19.17 12.18 9.06
C LEU A 183 17.91 12.14 9.94
N ARG A 184 18.04 11.75 11.21
CA ARG A 184 16.89 11.63 12.12
C ARG A 184 16.30 12.96 12.58
N ASP A 185 17.07 14.02 12.57
CA ASP A 185 16.56 15.38 12.80
C ASP A 185 15.57 15.83 11.70
N LYS A 186 15.58 15.16 10.53
CA LYS A 186 14.68 15.43 9.38
C LYS A 186 13.70 14.28 9.11
N ILE A 187 14.16 13.07 9.24
CA ILE A 187 13.44 11.84 8.92
C ILE A 187 13.56 10.94 10.16
N SER A 188 12.61 11.01 11.06
CA SER A 188 12.69 10.41 12.42
C SER A 188 12.98 8.89 12.42
N HIS A 189 12.56 8.18 11.39
CA HIS A 189 12.77 6.73 11.23
C HIS A 189 14.03 6.35 10.44
N ALA A 190 14.82 7.33 9.98
CA ALA A 190 15.97 7.07 9.12
C ALA A 190 16.98 6.11 9.77
N LYS A 191 17.49 5.18 8.94
CA LYS A 191 18.45 4.14 9.32
C LYS A 191 19.85 4.49 8.81
N VAL A 192 20.86 4.14 9.61
CA VAL A 192 22.26 4.16 9.17
C VAL A 192 22.86 2.80 9.48
N THR A 193 23.23 2.05 8.44
CA THR A 193 23.87 0.74 8.54
C THR A 193 25.26 0.77 7.88
N LEU A 194 26.13 -0.19 8.19
CA LEU A 194 27.45 -0.29 7.61
C LEU A 194 27.69 -1.68 7.02
N ALA A 195 28.27 -1.76 5.82
CA ALA A 195 28.95 -2.95 5.35
C ALA A 195 30.27 -3.09 6.11
N THR A 196 30.50 -4.23 6.73
CA THR A 196 31.66 -4.49 7.58
C THR A 196 32.36 -5.77 7.17
N PRO A 197 33.72 -5.87 7.29
CA PRO A 197 34.45 -7.00 6.75
C PRO A 197 34.20 -8.30 7.53
N ALA A 198 34.22 -9.45 6.84
CA ALA A 198 34.17 -10.75 7.50
C ALA A 198 35.35 -10.96 8.52
N VAL A 199 36.50 -10.36 8.23
CA VAL A 199 37.71 -10.42 9.07
C VAL A 199 38.39 -9.05 9.09
N ASP A 200 38.56 -8.47 10.28
CA ASP A 200 39.31 -7.21 10.48
C ASP A 200 40.81 -7.45 10.57
N TRP A 201 41.46 -7.55 9.41
CA TRP A 201 42.90 -7.85 9.31
C TRP A 201 43.82 -6.82 9.97
N ASN A 202 43.37 -5.57 10.05
CA ASN A 202 44.21 -4.46 10.48
C ASN A 202 43.76 -3.82 11.81
N SER A 203 42.80 -4.45 12.50
CA SER A 203 42.17 -3.91 13.72
C SER A 203 41.66 -2.47 13.52
N ALA A 204 41.13 -2.21 12.33
CA ALA A 204 40.69 -0.88 11.91
C ALA A 204 39.30 -0.52 12.42
N TRP A 205 38.49 -1.48 12.80
CA TRP A 205 37.08 -1.30 13.13
C TRP A 205 36.85 -1.26 14.65
N ASP A 206 36.03 -0.30 15.10
CA ASP A 206 35.49 -0.26 16.46
C ASP A 206 34.06 -0.78 16.44
N PHE A 207 33.89 -2.10 16.37
CA PHE A 207 32.61 -2.74 16.23
C PHE A 207 31.63 -2.39 17.37
N ASN A 208 32.13 -2.19 18.61
CA ASN A 208 31.27 -1.80 19.72
C ASN A 208 30.67 -0.40 19.51
N ALA A 209 31.52 0.59 19.32
CA ALA A 209 31.08 1.96 19.14
C ALA A 209 30.23 2.11 17.86
N LEU A 210 30.56 1.39 16.78
CA LEU A 210 29.76 1.42 15.54
C LEU A 210 28.40 0.75 15.73
N ALA A 211 28.28 -0.34 16.52
CA ALA A 211 27.00 -0.96 16.84
C ALA A 211 26.10 -0.04 17.66
N GLU A 212 26.68 0.74 18.59
CA GLU A 212 25.95 1.73 19.39
C GLU A 212 25.46 2.91 18.56
N GLU A 213 26.29 3.43 17.67
CA GLU A 213 26.00 4.65 16.89
C GLU A 213 25.34 4.38 15.54
N SER A 214 25.10 3.12 15.16
CA SER A 214 24.39 2.74 13.94
C SER A 214 23.10 1.94 14.21
N ASP A 215 22.40 1.59 13.14
CA ASP A 215 21.21 0.75 13.18
C ASP A 215 21.51 -0.72 12.84
N GLY A 216 22.72 -1.01 12.35
CA GLY A 216 23.16 -2.37 12.09
C GLY A 216 24.52 -2.46 11.39
N LEU A 217 25.24 -3.54 11.68
CA LEU A 217 26.48 -3.93 11.06
C LEU A 217 26.19 -5.10 10.11
N PHE A 218 26.24 -4.85 8.82
CA PHE A 218 26.10 -5.87 7.79
C PHE A 218 27.46 -6.53 7.57
N ILE A 219 27.66 -7.72 8.11
CA ILE A 219 28.88 -8.50 7.91
C ILE A 219 28.92 -8.98 6.46
N MET A 220 29.92 -8.63 5.69
CA MET A 220 30.20 -9.21 4.38
C MET A 220 30.72 -10.65 4.54
N GLY A 221 29.84 -11.59 4.88
CA GLY A 221 30.15 -13.00 5.22
C GLY A 221 30.54 -13.84 4.01
N TYR A 222 31.39 -13.31 3.16
CA TYR A 222 31.87 -13.93 1.94
C TYR A 222 33.31 -13.54 1.62
N ASP A 223 33.83 -13.99 0.48
CA ASP A 223 35.22 -13.81 0.05
C ASP A 223 36.25 -14.41 1.01
N TYR A 224 35.90 -15.48 1.74
CA TYR A 224 36.89 -16.24 2.50
C TYR A 224 37.91 -16.88 1.54
N HIS A 225 37.44 -17.54 0.45
CA HIS A 225 38.21 -17.67 -0.78
C HIS A 225 37.65 -16.64 -1.76
N TRP A 226 38.54 -15.91 -2.41
CA TRP A 226 38.22 -14.77 -3.24
C TRP A 226 38.96 -14.83 -4.58
N LYS A 227 38.72 -13.88 -5.46
CA LYS A 227 39.33 -13.82 -6.79
C LYS A 227 40.84 -14.15 -6.81
N GLY A 228 41.60 -13.63 -5.86
CA GLY A 228 43.05 -13.76 -5.81
C GLY A 228 43.56 -14.94 -4.95
N SER A 229 42.71 -15.87 -4.53
CA SER A 229 43.11 -17.02 -3.72
C SER A 229 44.06 -17.92 -4.46
N SER A 230 45.13 -18.40 -3.75
CA SER A 230 46.10 -19.34 -4.30
C SER A 230 45.63 -20.79 -4.39
N THR A 231 44.49 -21.08 -3.72
CA THR A 231 43.79 -22.38 -3.78
C THR A 231 42.32 -22.15 -4.04
N THR A 232 41.67 -23.12 -4.68
CA THR A 232 40.21 -23.14 -4.80
C THR A 232 39.59 -23.47 -3.46
N GLY A 233 38.42 -22.93 -3.16
CA GLY A 233 37.71 -23.21 -1.91
C GLY A 233 36.45 -22.43 -1.72
N PRO A 234 35.73 -22.66 -0.60
CA PRO A 234 34.41 -22.06 -0.36
C PRO A 234 34.50 -20.56 -0.17
N VAL A 235 33.56 -19.85 -0.86
CA VAL A 235 33.43 -18.38 -0.78
C VAL A 235 32.91 -17.97 0.59
N SER A 236 32.01 -18.77 1.17
CA SER A 236 31.38 -18.52 2.47
C SER A 236 31.27 -19.81 3.28
N PRO A 237 32.38 -20.36 3.80
CA PRO A 237 32.38 -21.60 4.60
C PRO A 237 31.60 -21.38 5.91
N LEU A 238 30.64 -22.26 6.23
CA LEU A 238 29.97 -22.20 7.55
C LEU A 238 30.95 -22.59 8.67
N LYS A 239 31.77 -23.62 8.42
CA LYS A 239 32.74 -24.20 9.31
C LYS A 239 34.06 -24.43 8.55
N ASP A 240 34.99 -25.10 9.20
CA ASP A 240 36.32 -25.47 8.67
C ASP A 240 37.23 -24.25 8.42
N GLY A 241 38.51 -24.54 8.26
CA GLY A 241 39.54 -23.54 8.02
C GLY A 241 39.79 -22.58 9.19
N SER A 242 40.76 -21.67 8.96
CA SER A 242 41.15 -20.66 9.96
C SER A 242 40.07 -19.57 10.09
N TYR A 243 39.38 -19.25 9.01
CA TYR A 243 38.35 -18.24 8.91
C TYR A 243 37.07 -18.86 8.29
N ASN A 244 35.93 -18.61 8.93
CA ASN A 244 34.64 -19.11 8.50
C ASN A 244 33.50 -18.29 9.16
N ILE A 245 32.31 -18.44 8.68
CA ILE A 245 31.10 -17.72 9.13
C ILE A 245 30.89 -17.85 10.64
N THR A 246 31.00 -19.06 11.20
CA THR A 246 30.79 -19.29 12.64
C THR A 246 31.77 -18.50 13.50
N LYS A 247 33.04 -18.49 13.11
CA LYS A 247 34.07 -17.73 13.83
C LYS A 247 33.86 -16.22 13.68
N THR A 248 33.54 -15.76 12.49
CA THR A 248 33.25 -14.35 12.24
C THR A 248 32.08 -13.86 13.10
N VAL A 249 30.95 -14.58 13.13
CA VAL A 249 29.78 -14.22 13.95
C VAL A 249 30.18 -14.19 15.45
N ASN A 250 30.91 -15.19 15.94
CA ASN A 250 31.33 -15.19 17.34
C ASN A 250 32.28 -14.02 17.66
N THR A 251 33.16 -13.63 16.73
CA THR A 251 34.03 -12.45 16.87
C THR A 251 33.25 -11.17 16.99
N TYR A 252 32.23 -10.98 16.11
CA TYR A 252 31.34 -9.81 16.16
C TYR A 252 30.54 -9.76 17.46
N LEU A 253 29.94 -10.87 17.88
CA LEU A 253 29.23 -10.92 19.15
C LEU A 253 30.13 -10.52 20.34
N SER A 254 31.34 -11.09 20.40
CA SER A 254 32.30 -10.70 21.44
C SER A 254 32.70 -9.23 21.35
N ALA A 255 32.95 -8.71 20.15
CA ALA A 255 33.40 -7.34 19.93
C ALA A 255 32.33 -6.29 20.16
N THR A 256 31.04 -6.64 20.07
CA THR A 256 29.88 -5.74 20.29
C THR A 256 29.26 -5.95 21.68
N GLY A 257 29.90 -6.60 22.60
CA GLY A 257 29.34 -6.88 23.94
C GLY A 257 28.07 -7.77 23.89
N ASN A 258 27.99 -8.67 22.93
CA ASN A 258 26.84 -9.53 22.64
C ASN A 258 25.58 -8.79 22.16
N ASN A 259 25.73 -7.63 21.55
CA ASN A 259 24.63 -6.88 20.93
C ASN A 259 24.22 -7.53 19.59
N ALA A 260 23.63 -8.72 19.68
CA ALA A 260 23.28 -9.56 18.52
C ALA A 260 22.27 -8.88 17.58
N GLU A 261 21.36 -8.08 18.11
CA GLU A 261 20.34 -7.36 17.33
C GLU A 261 20.91 -6.36 16.31
N LYS A 262 22.15 -5.90 16.54
CA LYS A 262 22.85 -5.01 15.61
C LYS A 262 23.62 -5.73 14.51
N ILE A 263 23.66 -7.06 14.52
CA ILE A 263 24.44 -7.85 13.58
C ILE A 263 23.55 -8.42 12.49
N ILE A 264 23.85 -8.11 11.23
CA ILE A 264 23.18 -8.62 10.03
C ILE A 264 24.19 -9.50 9.28
N LEU A 265 23.92 -10.80 9.14
CA LEU A 265 24.80 -11.72 8.45
C LEU A 265 24.58 -11.67 6.94
N GLY A 266 25.45 -11.00 6.21
CA GLY A 266 25.45 -10.95 4.75
C GLY A 266 26.02 -12.22 4.13
N LEU A 267 25.33 -12.78 3.14
CA LEU A 267 25.64 -14.04 2.50
C LEU A 267 25.71 -13.87 0.97
N PRO A 268 26.53 -14.67 0.26
CA PRO A 268 26.72 -14.51 -1.16
C PRO A 268 25.61 -15.21 -1.97
N TYR A 269 25.06 -14.49 -2.96
CA TYR A 269 24.28 -15.07 -4.05
C TYR A 269 25.13 -15.22 -5.31
N TYR A 270 26.43 -15.48 -5.09
CA TYR A 270 27.45 -15.73 -6.13
C TYR A 270 28.46 -16.75 -5.63
N GLY A 271 29.30 -17.22 -6.53
CA GLY A 271 30.46 -18.05 -6.25
C GLY A 271 31.68 -17.57 -7.05
N TYR A 272 32.77 -18.27 -6.90
CA TYR A 272 33.97 -18.06 -7.74
C TYR A 272 34.32 -19.34 -8.49
N GLU A 273 34.67 -19.16 -9.76
CA GLU A 273 35.26 -20.15 -10.61
C GLU A 273 36.78 -19.87 -10.79
N TRP A 274 37.61 -20.88 -10.54
CA TRP A 274 39.06 -20.80 -10.76
C TRP A 274 39.52 -21.88 -11.72
N ALA A 275 40.41 -21.54 -12.64
CA ALA A 275 41.30 -22.49 -13.28
C ALA A 275 42.25 -23.08 -12.22
N ALA A 276 42.42 -24.41 -12.21
CA ALA A 276 43.13 -25.14 -11.19
C ALA A 276 44.09 -26.17 -11.80
N ASN A 277 45.12 -26.52 -11.05
CA ASN A 277 46.11 -27.49 -11.50
C ASN A 277 45.61 -28.95 -11.43
N SER A 278 44.47 -29.19 -10.79
CA SER A 278 43.84 -30.53 -10.73
C SER A 278 42.35 -30.42 -10.38
N GLY A 279 41.58 -31.50 -10.57
CA GLY A 279 40.20 -31.62 -10.10
C GLY A 279 40.02 -32.00 -8.65
N ASN A 280 41.07 -32.02 -7.82
CA ASN A 280 41.00 -32.32 -6.40
C ASN A 280 40.54 -31.10 -5.60
N LYS A 281 39.72 -31.33 -4.57
CA LYS A 281 39.28 -30.26 -3.67
C LYS A 281 40.47 -29.45 -3.11
N GLY A 282 40.36 -28.13 -3.16
CA GLY A 282 41.42 -27.26 -2.65
C GLY A 282 42.68 -27.20 -3.52
N ALA A 283 42.57 -27.54 -4.81
CA ALA A 283 43.66 -27.49 -5.77
C ALA A 283 44.23 -26.06 -5.88
N ASN A 284 45.52 -25.96 -6.22
CA ASN A 284 46.17 -24.67 -6.47
C ASN A 284 45.54 -24.02 -7.70
N THR A 285 45.26 -22.73 -7.59
CA THR A 285 44.74 -21.94 -8.73
C THR A 285 45.86 -21.64 -9.71
N THR A 286 45.54 -21.64 -10.99
CA THR A 286 46.50 -21.30 -12.07
C THR A 286 46.23 -19.93 -12.67
N ALA A 287 45.09 -19.30 -12.33
CA ALA A 287 44.71 -17.96 -12.69
C ALA A 287 43.81 -17.35 -11.62
N SER A 288 43.62 -16.04 -11.66
CA SER A 288 42.60 -15.35 -10.84
C SER A 288 41.21 -15.89 -11.08
N GLY A 289 40.40 -16.02 -10.03
CA GLY A 289 39.03 -16.46 -10.11
C GLY A 289 38.09 -15.44 -10.81
N THR A 290 37.00 -15.95 -11.32
CA THR A 290 35.91 -15.14 -11.92
C THR A 290 34.66 -15.33 -11.06
N ALA A 291 33.98 -14.23 -10.71
CA ALA A 291 32.69 -14.29 -10.01
C ALA A 291 31.63 -14.90 -10.93
N VAL A 292 30.80 -15.78 -10.38
CA VAL A 292 29.70 -16.47 -11.07
C VAL A 292 28.44 -16.28 -10.24
N ILE A 293 27.43 -15.61 -10.78
CA ILE A 293 26.16 -15.43 -10.07
C ILE A 293 25.48 -16.80 -9.80
N TYR A 294 24.67 -16.84 -8.73
CA TYR A 294 24.04 -18.08 -8.25
C TYR A 294 23.34 -18.86 -9.37
N SER A 295 22.51 -18.19 -10.18
CA SER A 295 21.73 -18.84 -11.23
C SER A 295 22.62 -19.63 -12.22
N ASN A 296 23.76 -19.04 -12.61
CA ASN A 296 24.73 -19.68 -13.49
C ASN A 296 25.48 -20.82 -12.78
N ALA A 297 25.89 -20.60 -11.54
CA ALA A 297 26.58 -21.64 -10.74
C ALA A 297 25.66 -22.85 -10.53
N GLU A 298 24.40 -22.66 -10.20
CA GLU A 298 23.45 -23.75 -10.02
C GLU A 298 23.16 -24.49 -11.33
N ASN A 299 23.02 -23.80 -12.44
CA ASN A 299 22.79 -24.42 -13.74
C ASN A 299 24.01 -25.22 -14.20
N ASN A 300 25.20 -24.70 -13.98
CA ASN A 300 26.44 -25.43 -14.26
C ASN A 300 26.60 -26.65 -13.37
N ALA A 301 26.26 -26.54 -12.09
CA ALA A 301 26.30 -27.67 -11.14
C ALA A 301 25.34 -28.82 -11.55
N LYS A 302 24.20 -28.53 -12.19
CA LYS A 302 23.32 -29.56 -12.77
C LYS A 302 24.00 -30.31 -13.90
N SER A 303 24.81 -29.62 -14.71
CA SER A 303 25.47 -30.17 -15.89
C SER A 303 26.75 -30.95 -15.53
N TYR A 304 27.55 -30.43 -14.59
CA TYR A 304 28.86 -30.98 -14.22
C TYR A 304 28.83 -31.88 -12.97
N GLY A 305 27.73 -31.96 -12.27
CA GLY A 305 27.56 -32.72 -11.03
C GLY A 305 27.89 -31.89 -9.79
N ARG A 306 26.85 -31.54 -9.01
CA ARG A 306 26.99 -30.90 -7.70
C ARG A 306 27.72 -31.81 -6.71
N ILE A 307 28.74 -31.31 -6.07
CA ILE A 307 29.49 -31.98 -4.99
C ILE A 307 29.25 -31.21 -3.71
N TRP A 308 28.99 -31.92 -2.60
CA TRP A 308 28.89 -31.33 -1.28
C TRP A 308 30.18 -31.50 -0.51
N ASP A 309 30.65 -30.44 0.14
CA ASP A 309 31.76 -30.48 1.06
C ASP A 309 31.28 -30.46 2.51
N ASP A 310 31.32 -31.61 3.19
CA ASP A 310 30.85 -31.74 4.57
C ASP A 310 31.65 -30.91 5.58
N ALA A 311 32.90 -30.61 5.29
CA ALA A 311 33.76 -29.83 6.19
C ALA A 311 33.34 -28.37 6.25
N SER A 312 33.18 -27.71 5.10
CA SER A 312 32.79 -26.32 5.01
C SER A 312 31.28 -26.12 4.97
N GLU A 313 30.51 -27.21 4.76
CA GLU A 313 29.07 -27.22 4.53
C GLU A 313 28.67 -26.32 3.34
N THR A 314 29.37 -26.44 2.22
CA THR A 314 29.15 -25.69 1.01
C THR A 314 29.15 -26.58 -0.25
N PRO A 315 28.39 -26.23 -1.30
CA PRO A 315 28.44 -26.93 -2.58
C PRO A 315 29.56 -26.41 -3.48
N TRP A 316 30.01 -27.27 -4.34
CA TRP A 316 30.92 -26.95 -5.43
C TRP A 316 30.74 -27.92 -6.60
N TYR A 317 31.33 -27.60 -7.76
CA TYR A 317 31.46 -28.48 -8.88
C TYR A 317 32.82 -28.29 -9.57
N LYS A 318 33.16 -29.27 -10.43
CA LYS A 318 34.39 -29.23 -11.23
C LYS A 318 34.12 -29.72 -12.63
N TYR A 319 34.93 -29.26 -13.56
CA TYR A 319 34.93 -29.78 -14.93
C TYR A 319 36.32 -29.62 -15.58
N GLU A 320 36.50 -30.30 -16.68
CA GLU A 320 37.76 -30.24 -17.46
C GLU A 320 37.45 -29.65 -18.84
N ASN A 321 38.16 -28.57 -19.18
CA ASN A 321 38.08 -27.90 -20.47
C ASN A 321 39.44 -27.24 -20.75
N ASN A 322 40.30 -27.91 -21.46
CA ASN A 322 41.72 -27.53 -21.65
C ASN A 322 42.45 -27.23 -20.33
N GLY A 323 42.07 -27.92 -19.27
CA GLY A 323 42.50 -27.74 -17.89
C GLY A 323 41.37 -27.91 -16.92
N TRP A 324 41.70 -28.03 -15.62
CA TRP A 324 40.70 -28.16 -14.58
C TRP A 324 40.15 -26.85 -14.19
N TYR A 325 38.81 -26.82 -13.92
CA TYR A 325 38.08 -25.71 -13.34
C TYR A 325 37.32 -26.19 -12.11
N GLN A 326 37.26 -25.33 -11.08
CA GLN A 326 36.44 -25.57 -9.90
C GLN A 326 35.64 -24.30 -9.59
N THR A 327 34.36 -24.49 -9.34
CA THR A 327 33.46 -23.41 -8.90
C THR A 327 32.90 -23.75 -7.53
N TRP A 328 33.07 -22.84 -6.60
CA TRP A 328 32.52 -22.91 -5.26
C TRP A 328 31.48 -21.82 -5.09
N TYR A 329 30.34 -22.17 -4.54
CA TYR A 329 29.21 -21.25 -4.43
C TYR A 329 28.33 -21.60 -3.21
N ASP A 330 27.24 -20.87 -2.97
CA ASP A 330 26.21 -21.21 -1.98
C ASP A 330 24.89 -21.56 -2.70
N ASP A 331 24.21 -22.57 -2.16
CA ASP A 331 22.88 -22.97 -2.63
C ASP A 331 21.85 -22.88 -1.49
N SER A 332 20.60 -23.27 -1.77
CA SER A 332 19.52 -23.23 -0.78
C SER A 332 19.83 -24.03 0.49
N LEU A 333 20.58 -25.14 0.39
CA LEU A 333 20.92 -25.95 1.54
C LEU A 333 22.02 -25.31 2.40
N SER A 334 23.09 -24.81 1.78
CA SER A 334 24.19 -24.15 2.51
C SER A 334 23.74 -22.84 3.14
N LEU A 335 22.88 -22.06 2.44
CA LEU A 335 22.28 -20.83 2.97
C LEU A 335 21.34 -21.13 4.14
N ALA A 336 20.49 -22.18 4.04
CA ALA A 336 19.60 -22.58 5.14
C ALA A 336 20.36 -22.81 6.46
N LYS A 337 21.54 -23.47 6.39
CA LYS A 337 22.40 -23.72 7.55
C LYS A 337 22.98 -22.43 8.14
N LYS A 338 23.27 -21.43 7.30
CA LYS A 338 23.74 -20.11 7.75
C LYS A 338 22.61 -19.28 8.35
N TYR A 339 21.39 -19.41 7.82
CA TYR A 339 20.19 -18.84 8.45
C TYR A 339 19.93 -19.47 9.82
N ASP A 340 20.09 -20.81 9.96
CA ASP A 340 20.00 -21.50 11.26
C ASP A 340 21.05 -20.98 12.26
N LEU A 341 22.28 -20.69 11.81
CA LEU A 341 23.29 -20.06 12.65
C LEU A 341 22.84 -18.67 13.12
N ALA A 342 22.37 -17.82 12.20
CA ALA A 342 21.90 -16.47 12.54
C ALA A 342 20.75 -16.51 13.56
N LEU A 343 19.79 -17.42 13.40
CA LEU A 343 18.69 -17.62 14.34
C LEU A 343 19.18 -18.16 15.69
N SER A 344 20.08 -19.15 15.69
CA SER A 344 20.63 -19.75 16.94
C SER A 344 21.45 -18.76 17.77
N LYS A 345 21.99 -17.72 17.14
CA LYS A 345 22.75 -16.63 17.76
C LYS A 345 21.90 -15.39 18.02
N ASP A 346 20.63 -15.46 17.71
CA ASP A 346 19.65 -14.37 17.82
C ASP A 346 20.08 -13.07 17.12
N LEU A 347 20.79 -13.19 15.98
CA LEU A 347 21.24 -12.02 15.22
C LEU A 347 20.08 -11.13 14.80
N GLY A 348 20.34 -9.84 14.59
CA GLY A 348 19.35 -8.88 14.08
C GLY A 348 18.78 -9.27 12.74
N GLY A 349 19.58 -9.97 11.90
CA GLY A 349 19.06 -10.47 10.64
C GLY A 349 20.08 -11.13 9.74
N VAL A 350 19.67 -11.34 8.51
CA VAL A 350 20.51 -11.84 7.41
C VAL A 350 20.38 -10.92 6.21
N GLY A 351 21.30 -11.05 5.27
CA GLY A 351 21.22 -10.31 4.03
C GLY A 351 21.96 -10.98 2.90
N MET A 352 21.88 -10.38 1.70
CA MET A 352 22.47 -10.97 0.51
C MET A 352 23.19 -9.96 -0.38
N TRP A 353 24.32 -10.39 -0.93
CA TRP A 353 24.96 -9.83 -2.10
C TRP A 353 24.86 -10.82 -3.28
N ALA A 354 24.02 -10.57 -4.31
CA ALA A 354 23.11 -9.47 -4.43
C ALA A 354 21.75 -9.93 -4.91
N LEU A 355 20.75 -9.11 -4.70
CA LEU A 355 19.39 -9.31 -5.23
C LEU A 355 19.42 -9.39 -6.77
N GLY A 356 18.64 -10.32 -7.31
CA GLY A 356 18.55 -10.58 -8.74
C GLY A 356 19.66 -11.49 -9.30
N TYR A 357 20.61 -11.96 -8.48
CA TYR A 357 21.62 -12.95 -8.89
C TYR A 357 21.08 -14.38 -8.92
N ASP A 358 19.89 -14.56 -8.37
CA ASP A 358 19.07 -15.78 -8.47
C ASP A 358 18.27 -15.86 -9.78
N GLU A 359 18.19 -14.76 -10.54
CA GLU A 359 17.42 -14.62 -11.80
C GLU A 359 15.97 -15.14 -11.69
N GLY A 360 15.33 -14.86 -10.53
CA GLY A 360 13.95 -15.25 -10.25
C GLY A 360 13.78 -16.70 -9.81
N SER A 361 14.87 -17.39 -9.49
CA SER A 361 14.81 -18.74 -8.91
C SER A 361 14.11 -18.73 -7.56
N GLN A 362 13.01 -19.47 -7.43
CA GLN A 362 12.26 -19.56 -6.18
C GLN A 362 12.98 -20.35 -5.08
N LYS A 363 14.04 -21.09 -5.38
CA LYS A 363 14.71 -21.96 -4.40
C LYS A 363 15.35 -21.21 -3.25
N LEU A 364 16.02 -20.08 -3.53
CA LEU A 364 16.63 -19.28 -2.47
C LEU A 364 15.56 -18.56 -1.64
N TRP A 365 14.52 -18.02 -2.30
CA TRP A 365 13.40 -17.40 -1.61
C TRP A 365 12.63 -18.38 -0.73
N GLN A 366 12.41 -19.61 -1.21
CA GLN A 366 11.75 -20.64 -0.41
C GLN A 366 12.60 -21.02 0.82
N SER A 367 13.92 -21.21 0.66
CA SER A 367 14.82 -21.48 1.76
C SER A 367 14.82 -20.36 2.80
N LEU A 368 14.80 -19.11 2.35
CA LEU A 368 14.72 -17.95 3.23
C LEU A 368 13.35 -17.90 3.95
N LYS A 369 12.26 -18.15 3.25
CA LYS A 369 10.90 -18.23 3.83
C LYS A 369 10.82 -19.31 4.90
N ASP A 370 11.29 -20.51 4.61
CA ASP A 370 11.23 -21.67 5.54
C ASP A 370 11.96 -21.42 6.85
N LYS A 371 13.00 -20.56 6.82
CA LYS A 371 13.82 -20.27 7.99
C LYS A 371 13.48 -18.97 8.71
N MET A 372 13.19 -17.91 7.93
CA MET A 372 13.13 -16.54 8.45
C MET A 372 11.69 -15.98 8.53
N ALA A 373 10.69 -16.63 7.90
CA ALA A 373 9.31 -16.20 8.08
C ALA A 373 8.88 -16.37 9.55
N ALA A 374 8.06 -15.45 10.03
CA ALA A 374 7.55 -15.50 11.39
C ALA A 374 6.75 -16.79 11.62
N LYS A 375 7.07 -17.53 12.68
CA LYS A 375 6.34 -18.73 13.14
C LYS A 375 5.29 -18.32 14.17
N THR A 376 4.34 -17.51 13.75
CA THR A 376 3.26 -16.97 14.58
C THR A 376 1.93 -17.14 13.86
N ALA A 377 0.84 -17.07 14.62
CA ALA A 377 -0.50 -16.95 14.02
C ALA A 377 -0.53 -15.69 13.14
N PRO A 378 -1.29 -15.71 12.03
CA PRO A 378 -1.43 -14.54 11.16
C PRO A 378 -2.02 -13.35 11.90
N SER A 379 -1.71 -12.14 11.44
CA SER A 379 -2.47 -10.95 11.86
C SER A 379 -3.84 -10.91 11.17
N THR A 380 -4.74 -10.13 11.75
CA THR A 380 -6.06 -9.88 11.17
C THR A 380 -5.92 -9.20 9.80
N PRO A 381 -6.65 -9.67 8.76
CA PRO A 381 -6.70 -8.99 7.48
C PRO A 381 -7.20 -7.55 7.62
N VAL A 382 -6.69 -6.64 6.78
CA VAL A 382 -7.01 -5.20 6.77
C VAL A 382 -7.43 -4.73 5.39
N ASN A 383 -7.84 -3.49 5.26
CA ASN A 383 -8.30 -2.91 3.99
C ASN A 383 -9.46 -3.71 3.37
N LEU A 384 -10.38 -4.16 4.20
CA LEU A 384 -11.50 -4.98 3.76
C LEU A 384 -12.48 -4.17 2.93
N ASN A 385 -12.94 -4.76 1.84
CA ASN A 385 -14.07 -4.25 1.08
C ASN A 385 -14.90 -5.39 0.47
N ILE A 386 -16.21 -5.16 0.31
CA ILE A 386 -17.15 -6.13 -0.26
C ILE A 386 -17.96 -5.43 -1.34
N THR A 387 -17.87 -5.93 -2.57
CA THR A 387 -18.51 -5.31 -3.72
C THR A 387 -19.36 -6.30 -4.50
N ASN A 388 -20.50 -5.84 -4.96
CA ASN A 388 -21.40 -6.58 -5.81
C ASN A 388 -20.87 -6.63 -7.26
N LEU A 389 -20.78 -7.83 -7.83
CA LEU A 389 -20.42 -8.05 -9.23
C LEU A 389 -21.61 -8.37 -10.13
N GLY A 390 -22.83 -8.37 -9.58
CA GLY A 390 -24.06 -8.73 -10.27
C GLY A 390 -24.41 -10.22 -10.17
N ASN A 391 -25.66 -10.53 -10.49
CA ASN A 391 -26.18 -11.89 -10.59
C ASN A 391 -25.94 -12.79 -9.36
N GLY A 392 -25.94 -12.21 -8.14
CA GLY A 392 -25.70 -12.96 -6.90
C GLY A 392 -24.23 -13.37 -6.69
N VAL A 393 -23.31 -12.66 -7.33
CA VAL A 393 -21.87 -12.79 -7.13
C VAL A 393 -21.32 -11.54 -6.45
N VAL A 394 -20.55 -11.71 -5.39
CA VAL A 394 -19.84 -10.64 -4.71
C VAL A 394 -18.36 -10.97 -4.61
N THR A 395 -17.52 -9.94 -4.52
CA THR A 395 -16.12 -10.08 -4.19
C THR A 395 -15.85 -9.54 -2.80
N ILE A 396 -15.04 -10.28 -2.03
CA ILE A 396 -14.48 -9.85 -0.74
C ILE A 396 -12.99 -9.68 -0.97
N ASP A 397 -12.53 -8.45 -0.92
CA ASP A 397 -11.13 -8.11 -1.13
C ASP A 397 -10.52 -7.46 0.12
N PHE A 398 -9.25 -7.80 0.41
CA PHE A 398 -8.54 -7.34 1.60
C PHE A 398 -7.03 -7.50 1.43
N THR A 399 -6.25 -6.89 2.32
CA THR A 399 -4.83 -7.21 2.47
C THR A 399 -4.68 -8.33 3.49
N GLY A 400 -4.21 -9.49 3.02
CA GLY A 400 -3.96 -10.64 3.88
C GLY A 400 -2.62 -10.57 4.60
N SER A 401 -2.48 -11.38 5.65
CA SER A 401 -1.21 -11.62 6.32
C SER A 401 -0.26 -12.42 5.43
N THR A 402 1.02 -12.04 5.39
CA THR A 402 2.05 -12.73 4.57
C THR A 402 2.38 -14.13 5.07
N VAL A 403 2.03 -14.43 6.33
CA VAL A 403 2.21 -15.76 6.95
C VAL A 403 0.93 -16.60 6.94
N ALA A 404 -0.19 -16.07 6.42
CA ALA A 404 -1.42 -16.83 6.28
C ALA A 404 -1.31 -17.89 5.19
N THR A 405 -1.87 -19.07 5.46
CA THR A 405 -2.03 -20.15 4.48
C THR A 405 -3.48 -20.35 4.07
N GLY A 406 -4.40 -19.69 4.78
CA GLY A 406 -5.83 -19.74 4.49
C GLY A 406 -6.61 -18.59 5.12
N TYR A 407 -7.82 -18.37 4.59
CA TYR A 407 -8.77 -17.36 5.08
C TYR A 407 -10.15 -17.98 5.19
N SER A 408 -10.77 -17.88 6.37
CA SER A 408 -12.17 -18.29 6.57
C SER A 408 -13.08 -17.07 6.38
N VAL A 409 -14.14 -17.24 5.59
CA VAL A 409 -15.23 -16.26 5.43
C VAL A 409 -16.37 -16.67 6.35
N ILE A 410 -16.70 -15.83 7.30
CA ILE A 410 -17.74 -16.08 8.29
C ILE A 410 -18.91 -15.15 8.01
N ARG A 411 -20.09 -15.74 7.73
CA ARG A 411 -21.33 -14.99 7.62
C ARG A 411 -21.88 -14.69 9.01
N VAL A 412 -22.18 -13.42 9.25
CA VAL A 412 -22.77 -12.91 10.50
C VAL A 412 -24.23 -12.54 10.26
N TYR A 413 -25.10 -12.78 11.22
CA TYR A 413 -26.53 -12.47 11.13
C TYR A 413 -26.89 -11.27 12.00
N PRO A 414 -27.70 -10.30 11.50
CA PRO A 414 -27.92 -9.01 12.16
C PRO A 414 -28.51 -9.10 13.57
N LEU A 415 -29.43 -10.03 13.79
CA LEU A 415 -30.24 -10.13 15.03
C LEU A 415 -29.97 -11.40 15.82
N SER A 416 -28.82 -12.04 15.62
CA SER A 416 -28.53 -13.32 16.23
C SER A 416 -27.01 -13.50 16.42
N SER A 417 -26.60 -14.23 17.44
CA SER A 417 -25.22 -14.69 17.59
C SER A 417 -24.86 -15.84 16.64
N LYS A 418 -25.72 -16.17 15.68
CA LYS A 418 -25.46 -17.21 14.69
C LYS A 418 -24.39 -16.74 13.72
N GLU A 419 -23.41 -17.60 13.46
CA GLU A 419 -22.39 -17.47 12.46
C GLU A 419 -22.36 -18.73 11.59
N ASP A 420 -22.16 -18.58 10.30
CA ASP A 420 -21.93 -19.70 9.38
C ASP A 420 -20.55 -19.55 8.75
N ASP A 421 -19.67 -20.52 8.92
CA ASP A 421 -18.39 -20.60 8.21
C ASP A 421 -18.67 -21.06 6.77
N LEU A 422 -18.37 -20.20 5.80
CA LEU A 422 -18.59 -20.47 4.37
C LEU A 422 -17.41 -21.22 3.71
N GLY A 423 -16.40 -21.56 4.48
CA GLY A 423 -15.23 -22.32 4.06
C GLY A 423 -13.94 -21.52 4.03
N SER A 424 -12.84 -22.22 3.68
CA SER A 424 -11.50 -21.68 3.63
C SER A 424 -11.06 -21.39 2.19
N PHE A 425 -10.38 -20.26 2.02
CA PHE A 425 -9.83 -19.76 0.76
C PHE A 425 -8.33 -19.53 0.92
N THR A 426 -7.57 -19.68 -0.15
CA THR A 426 -6.10 -19.58 -0.08
C THR A 426 -5.55 -18.24 -0.59
N SER A 427 -6.41 -17.39 -1.14
CA SER A 427 -6.01 -16.09 -1.69
C SER A 427 -7.16 -15.08 -1.65
N THR A 428 -6.83 -13.80 -1.74
CA THR A 428 -7.74 -12.68 -1.97
C THR A 428 -7.54 -12.14 -3.41
N PRO A 429 -8.54 -11.57 -4.09
CA PRO A 429 -9.92 -11.44 -3.65
C PRO A 429 -10.69 -12.79 -3.67
N ILE A 430 -11.66 -12.94 -2.75
CA ILE A 430 -12.53 -14.09 -2.67
C ILE A 430 -13.82 -13.82 -3.42
N LEU A 431 -14.25 -14.75 -4.28
CA LEU A 431 -15.52 -14.68 -4.99
C LEU A 431 -16.56 -15.58 -4.31
N LEU A 432 -17.64 -14.98 -3.83
CA LEU A 432 -18.81 -15.71 -3.36
C LEU A 432 -19.91 -15.64 -4.41
N SER A 433 -20.49 -16.79 -4.76
CA SER A 433 -21.54 -16.91 -5.77
C SER A 433 -22.78 -17.61 -5.20
N GLY A 434 -23.91 -17.48 -5.89
CA GLY A 434 -25.16 -18.11 -5.50
C GLY A 434 -25.88 -17.38 -4.36
N LEU A 435 -25.50 -16.12 -4.08
CA LEU A 435 -26.20 -15.29 -3.10
C LEU A 435 -27.56 -14.84 -3.67
N THR A 436 -28.56 -14.83 -2.79
CA THR A 436 -29.90 -14.39 -3.16
C THR A 436 -29.90 -12.89 -3.44
N LEU A 437 -30.38 -12.50 -4.62
CA LEU A 437 -30.55 -11.09 -4.99
C LEU A 437 -31.49 -10.40 -4.01
N ASP A 438 -31.20 -9.12 -3.78
CA ASP A 438 -32.01 -8.27 -2.91
C ASP A 438 -32.12 -8.76 -1.45
N SER A 439 -31.15 -9.55 -1.01
CA SER A 439 -30.98 -9.95 0.41
C SER A 439 -29.66 -9.40 0.93
N THR A 440 -29.66 -8.95 2.17
CA THR A 440 -28.43 -8.40 2.78
C THR A 440 -27.60 -9.50 3.42
N TYR A 441 -26.30 -9.44 3.22
CA TYR A 441 -25.32 -10.34 3.80
C TYR A 441 -24.23 -9.55 4.53
N TYR A 442 -23.75 -10.09 5.65
CA TYR A 442 -22.67 -9.51 6.44
C TYR A 442 -21.60 -10.57 6.65
N PHE A 443 -20.34 -10.16 6.54
CA PHE A 443 -19.19 -11.06 6.62
C PHE A 443 -18.08 -10.46 7.48
N THR A 444 -17.33 -11.35 8.10
CA THR A 444 -16.02 -11.08 8.71
C THR A 444 -15.03 -12.14 8.25
N ILE A 445 -13.73 -11.82 8.27
CA ILE A 445 -12.66 -12.67 7.76
C ILE A 445 -11.68 -12.99 8.87
N LYS A 446 -11.21 -14.23 8.92
CA LYS A 446 -10.08 -14.65 9.76
C LYS A 446 -9.00 -15.27 8.90
N ALA A 447 -7.75 -14.89 9.13
CA ALA A 447 -6.60 -15.55 8.53
C ALA A 447 -6.14 -16.73 9.40
N SER A 448 -5.59 -17.77 8.79
CA SER A 448 -5.07 -18.95 9.52
C SER A 448 -3.79 -19.49 8.91
N ASN A 449 -3.00 -20.18 9.74
CA ASN A 449 -1.86 -21.00 9.37
C ASN A 449 -1.68 -22.13 10.40
N ASP A 450 -0.59 -22.92 10.28
CA ASP A 450 -0.28 -24.03 11.21
C ASP A 450 -0.01 -23.58 12.66
N PHE A 451 0.19 -22.29 12.90
CA PHE A 451 0.49 -21.72 14.22
C PHE A 451 -0.74 -21.07 14.90
N GLY A 452 -1.87 -20.99 14.21
CA GLY A 452 -3.12 -20.47 14.74
C GLY A 452 -3.92 -19.62 13.76
N SER A 453 -4.92 -18.93 14.31
CA SER A 453 -5.79 -18.03 13.55
C SER A 453 -5.70 -16.61 14.10
N SER A 454 -5.93 -15.64 13.23
CA SER A 454 -6.04 -14.22 13.58
C SER A 454 -7.30 -13.91 14.38
N GLY A 455 -7.42 -12.70 14.88
CA GLY A 455 -8.70 -12.07 15.19
C GLY A 455 -9.60 -11.99 13.95
N ALA A 456 -10.89 -11.75 14.16
CA ALA A 456 -11.82 -11.44 13.08
C ALA A 456 -11.60 -9.98 12.61
N THR A 457 -11.84 -9.72 11.32
CA THR A 457 -11.97 -8.34 10.82
C THR A 457 -13.22 -7.68 11.40
N GLU A 458 -13.37 -6.39 11.20
CA GLU A 458 -14.67 -5.75 11.29
C GLU A 458 -15.71 -6.48 10.43
N VAL A 459 -16.98 -6.25 10.73
CA VAL A 459 -18.08 -6.79 9.92
C VAL A 459 -18.38 -5.80 8.81
N LEU A 460 -18.34 -6.27 7.56
CA LEU A 460 -18.82 -5.52 6.41
C LEU A 460 -20.01 -6.23 5.75
N GLY A 461 -20.79 -5.49 4.97
CA GLY A 461 -22.02 -5.99 4.38
C GLY A 461 -22.18 -5.69 2.90
N VAL A 462 -23.11 -6.38 2.25
CA VAL A 462 -23.45 -6.17 0.85
C VAL A 462 -24.89 -6.59 0.57
N THR A 463 -25.55 -5.90 -0.37
CA THR A 463 -26.81 -6.37 -0.92
C THR A 463 -26.60 -6.75 -2.39
N PRO A 464 -26.45 -8.06 -2.71
CA PRO A 464 -26.30 -8.54 -4.08
C PRO A 464 -27.48 -8.08 -4.96
N SER A 465 -27.19 -7.56 -6.13
CA SER A 465 -28.18 -7.04 -7.06
C SER A 465 -27.76 -7.26 -8.51
N SER A 466 -28.69 -7.13 -9.45
CA SER A 466 -28.39 -7.23 -10.88
C SER A 466 -27.64 -6.02 -11.42
N ASN A 467 -27.77 -4.87 -10.75
CA ASN A 467 -27.10 -3.62 -11.12
C ASN A 467 -26.11 -3.23 -10.03
N MET A 468 -25.12 -2.41 -10.39
CA MET A 468 -24.20 -1.84 -9.41
C MET A 468 -24.96 -1.00 -8.37
N PRO A 469 -24.71 -1.16 -7.07
CA PRO A 469 -25.28 -0.32 -6.03
C PRO A 469 -24.91 1.15 -6.20
N LYS A 470 -25.81 2.04 -5.80
CA LYS A 470 -25.53 3.49 -5.79
C LYS A 470 -24.87 3.95 -4.49
N ILE A 471 -24.94 3.13 -3.45
CA ILE A 471 -24.52 3.45 -2.08
C ILE A 471 -23.29 2.62 -1.70
N LEU A 472 -22.29 3.28 -1.15
CA LEU A 472 -21.19 2.65 -0.42
C LEU A 472 -21.31 3.03 1.05
N ILE A 473 -21.30 2.02 1.93
CA ILE A 473 -21.16 2.23 3.37
C ILE A 473 -19.68 2.10 3.71
N ILE A 474 -19.13 3.09 4.40
CA ILE A 474 -17.75 3.08 4.89
C ILE A 474 -17.78 2.99 6.40
N ASN A 475 -17.17 1.93 6.94
CA ASN A 475 -16.91 1.84 8.36
C ASN A 475 -15.60 2.56 8.66
N GLY A 476 -15.67 3.67 9.36
CA GLY A 476 -14.55 4.47 9.84
C GLY A 476 -14.54 4.59 11.36
N PHE A 477 -15.30 3.74 12.06
CA PHE A 477 -15.31 3.71 13.53
C PHE A 477 -14.29 2.72 14.05
N ASP A 478 -13.06 3.18 14.27
CA ASP A 478 -11.90 2.37 14.67
C ASP A 478 -11.53 2.47 16.15
N ARG A 479 -12.06 3.48 16.85
CA ARG A 479 -11.75 3.73 18.26
C ARG A 479 -12.02 2.50 19.12
N VAL A 480 -11.03 2.10 19.92
CA VAL A 480 -11.08 0.96 20.84
C VAL A 480 -11.17 1.43 22.30
N SER A 481 -10.44 2.50 22.64
CA SER A 481 -10.30 2.96 24.02
C SER A 481 -11.40 3.94 24.39
N GLY A 482 -12.11 3.67 25.48
CA GLY A 482 -13.15 4.55 26.02
C GLY A 482 -14.48 4.48 25.29
N THR A 483 -14.73 3.41 24.54
CA THR A 483 -15.99 3.15 23.83
C THR A 483 -16.34 1.67 23.89
N THR A 484 -17.58 1.33 23.49
CA THR A 484 -18.05 -0.06 23.31
C THR A 484 -18.17 -0.36 21.80
N ASN A 485 -17.07 -0.20 21.05
CA ASN A 485 -17.06 -0.52 19.64
C ASN A 485 -17.08 -2.04 19.44
N THR A 486 -18.15 -2.55 18.83
CA THR A 486 -18.33 -3.97 18.47
C THR A 486 -17.91 -4.30 17.04
N TYR A 487 -17.45 -3.31 16.26
CA TYR A 487 -16.99 -3.42 14.88
C TYR A 487 -18.05 -3.97 13.90
N ASP A 488 -19.32 -3.86 14.24
CA ASP A 488 -20.42 -4.44 13.45
C ASP A 488 -21.63 -3.48 13.26
N PHE A 489 -21.47 -2.21 13.58
CA PHE A 489 -22.52 -1.19 13.47
C PHE A 489 -23.01 -0.95 12.04
N ILE A 490 -22.25 -1.39 11.05
CA ILE A 490 -22.72 -1.41 9.65
C ILE A 490 -24.04 -2.17 9.47
N LYS A 491 -24.39 -3.07 10.39
CA LYS A 491 -25.67 -3.81 10.34
C LYS A 491 -26.87 -2.89 10.48
N GLN A 492 -26.79 -1.88 11.37
CA GLN A 492 -27.85 -0.91 11.61
C GLN A 492 -28.05 -0.02 10.36
N HIS A 493 -26.95 0.43 9.74
CA HIS A 493 -26.97 1.22 8.52
C HIS A 493 -27.49 0.40 7.32
N GLY A 494 -26.88 -0.74 7.06
CA GLY A 494 -27.23 -1.60 5.93
C GLY A 494 -28.66 -2.12 5.99
N ASP A 495 -29.14 -2.49 7.19
CA ASP A 495 -30.54 -2.91 7.38
C ASP A 495 -31.52 -1.76 7.08
N ALA A 496 -31.23 -0.55 7.57
CA ALA A 496 -32.06 0.62 7.31
C ALA A 496 -32.05 1.02 5.82
N ILE A 497 -30.89 0.97 5.15
CA ILE A 497 -30.77 1.21 3.70
C ILE A 497 -31.59 0.18 2.92
N HIS A 498 -31.42 -1.11 3.24
CA HIS A 498 -32.11 -2.19 2.56
C HIS A 498 -33.65 -2.13 2.74
N LYS A 499 -34.11 -1.87 3.97
CA LYS A 499 -35.55 -1.70 4.27
C LYS A 499 -36.22 -0.55 3.52
N ASN A 500 -35.44 0.42 3.03
CA ASN A 500 -35.90 1.51 2.16
C ASN A 500 -35.76 1.19 0.66
N GLY A 501 -35.44 -0.06 0.31
CA GLY A 501 -35.42 -0.50 -1.09
C GLY A 501 -34.11 -0.20 -1.82
N TYR A 502 -33.06 0.29 -1.13
CA TYR A 502 -31.75 0.53 -1.70
C TYR A 502 -30.82 -0.67 -1.55
N ARG A 503 -29.72 -0.65 -2.30
CA ARG A 503 -28.67 -1.66 -2.31
C ARG A 503 -27.37 -0.97 -2.01
N PHE A 504 -26.43 -1.69 -1.39
CA PHE A 504 -25.14 -1.13 -1.01
C PHE A 504 -23.99 -2.14 -1.15
N ASP A 505 -22.80 -1.61 -1.35
CA ASP A 505 -21.50 -2.20 -1.12
C ASP A 505 -20.91 -1.62 0.17
N SER A 506 -19.81 -2.19 0.65
CA SER A 506 -19.15 -1.65 1.84
C SER A 506 -17.62 -1.76 1.79
N ALA A 507 -16.98 -0.90 2.56
CA ALA A 507 -15.53 -0.85 2.71
C ALA A 507 -15.14 -0.37 4.11
N SER A 508 -13.97 -0.77 4.59
CA SER A 508 -13.29 -0.05 5.68
C SER A 508 -12.71 1.28 5.18
N ASN A 509 -12.50 2.24 6.06
CA ASN A 509 -11.86 3.50 5.69
C ASN A 509 -10.44 3.28 5.15
N GLU A 510 -9.65 2.32 5.69
CA GLU A 510 -8.32 2.00 5.18
C GLU A 510 -8.36 1.46 3.74
N ALA A 511 -9.43 0.75 3.34
CA ALA A 511 -9.59 0.32 1.95
C ALA A 511 -9.76 1.51 1.01
N ILE A 512 -10.41 2.59 1.47
CA ILE A 512 -10.54 3.86 0.75
C ILE A 512 -9.20 4.59 0.70
N ILE A 513 -8.54 4.77 1.85
CA ILE A 513 -7.22 5.42 1.96
C ILE A 513 -6.20 4.73 1.05
N ASN A 514 -6.21 3.39 0.99
CA ASN A 514 -5.31 2.60 0.16
C ASN A 514 -5.76 2.46 -1.31
N GLY A 515 -6.83 3.14 -1.71
CA GLY A 515 -7.29 3.22 -3.11
C GLY A 515 -7.87 1.92 -3.68
N ARG A 516 -8.28 0.96 -2.82
CA ARG A 516 -8.94 -0.28 -3.25
C ARG A 516 -10.34 -0.03 -3.77
N VAL A 517 -11.04 0.93 -3.18
CA VAL A 517 -12.37 1.37 -3.60
C VAL A 517 -12.33 2.87 -3.87
N LYS A 518 -12.97 3.30 -4.94
CA LYS A 518 -13.06 4.72 -5.30
C LYS A 518 -14.42 5.28 -4.94
N LEU A 519 -14.47 6.37 -4.17
CA LEU A 519 -15.71 7.03 -3.80
C LEU A 519 -16.53 7.46 -5.04
N THR A 520 -15.84 7.86 -6.11
CA THR A 520 -16.47 8.34 -7.37
C THR A 520 -17.21 7.26 -8.17
N ASP A 521 -17.07 5.98 -7.80
CA ASP A 521 -17.84 4.90 -8.43
C ASP A 521 -19.26 4.80 -7.86
N TYR A 522 -19.56 5.54 -6.78
CA TYR A 522 -20.84 5.57 -6.08
C TYR A 522 -21.47 6.95 -6.13
N ALA A 523 -22.80 7.00 -6.01
CA ALA A 523 -23.55 8.25 -5.98
C ALA A 523 -23.71 8.81 -4.57
N ILE A 524 -23.81 7.94 -3.57
CA ILE A 524 -24.02 8.26 -2.17
C ILE A 524 -23.01 7.48 -1.33
N ILE A 525 -22.36 8.17 -0.41
CA ILE A 525 -21.50 7.58 0.61
C ILE A 525 -22.20 7.71 1.96
N ASP A 526 -22.31 6.62 2.70
CA ASP A 526 -22.70 6.56 4.09
C ASP A 526 -21.45 6.28 4.93
N TRP A 527 -20.96 7.27 5.67
CA TRP A 527 -19.72 7.19 6.44
C TRP A 527 -19.99 7.14 7.93
N ILE A 528 -19.69 6.00 8.54
CA ILE A 528 -19.89 5.72 9.96
C ILE A 528 -18.64 6.19 10.71
N LEU A 529 -18.80 7.08 11.68
CA LEU A 529 -17.71 7.55 12.55
C LEU A 529 -17.97 7.28 14.03
N GLY A 530 -19.20 6.94 14.41
CA GLY A 530 -19.53 6.55 15.79
C GLY A 530 -19.04 7.55 16.83
N GLU A 531 -18.11 7.14 17.68
CA GLU A 531 -17.41 7.94 18.67
C GLU A 531 -15.96 8.23 18.25
N GLU A 532 -15.63 8.24 16.95
CA GLU A 532 -14.33 8.70 16.50
C GLU A 532 -14.10 10.15 16.94
N GLY A 533 -12.89 10.41 17.45
CA GLY A 533 -12.52 11.72 18.00
C GLY A 533 -11.00 11.91 17.99
N SER A 534 -10.51 12.86 18.75
CA SER A 534 -9.11 13.33 18.72
C SER A 534 -8.02 12.26 18.99
N SER A 535 -8.37 11.11 19.54
CA SER A 535 -7.41 10.02 19.79
C SER A 535 -7.14 9.13 18.55
N THR A 536 -8.07 9.10 17.62
CA THR A 536 -8.06 8.22 16.45
C THR A 536 -8.28 8.97 15.13
N SER A 537 -8.69 10.25 15.22
CA SER A 537 -9.04 11.16 14.14
C SER A 537 -10.31 10.75 13.39
N SER A 538 -11.34 11.60 13.42
CA SER A 538 -12.59 11.38 12.67
C SER A 538 -12.36 11.31 11.17
N PHE A 539 -11.51 12.20 10.65
CA PHE A 539 -11.07 12.20 9.26
C PHE A 539 -9.60 12.59 9.15
N ASP A 540 -8.75 11.72 8.64
CA ASP A 540 -7.38 12.08 8.33
C ASP A 540 -7.26 12.95 7.06
N GLU A 541 -6.06 13.46 6.77
CA GLU A 541 -5.82 14.32 5.59
C GLU A 541 -6.14 13.62 4.27
N THR A 542 -5.94 12.30 4.18
CA THR A 542 -6.21 11.50 2.97
C THR A 542 -7.71 11.34 2.76
N GLU A 543 -8.45 10.99 3.80
CA GLU A 543 -9.90 10.86 3.78
C GLU A 543 -10.57 12.19 3.41
N GLN A 544 -10.13 13.29 4.06
CA GLN A 544 -10.59 14.63 3.71
C GLN A 544 -10.31 14.97 2.24
N SER A 545 -9.14 14.64 1.73
CA SER A 545 -8.78 14.90 0.33
C SER A 545 -9.70 14.14 -0.65
N LEU A 546 -9.95 12.86 -0.37
CA LEU A 546 -10.82 12.01 -1.18
C LEU A 546 -12.28 12.48 -1.14
N LEU A 547 -12.78 12.86 0.04
CA LEU A 547 -14.12 13.42 0.20
C LEU A 547 -14.27 14.78 -0.49
N LYS A 548 -13.27 15.67 -0.39
CA LYS A 548 -13.23 16.96 -1.11
C LYS A 548 -13.36 16.74 -2.63
N GLU A 549 -12.62 15.78 -3.17
CA GLU A 549 -12.69 15.43 -4.60
C GLU A 549 -14.08 14.86 -4.98
N PHE A 550 -14.60 13.93 -4.19
CA PHE A 550 -15.91 13.30 -4.40
C PHE A 550 -17.04 14.33 -4.39
N MET A 551 -17.12 15.17 -3.35
CA MET A 551 -18.18 16.14 -3.17
C MET A 551 -18.11 17.25 -4.21
N LYS A 552 -16.92 17.72 -4.60
CA LYS A 552 -16.72 18.67 -5.71
C LYS A 552 -17.18 18.14 -7.08
N LYS A 553 -17.22 16.82 -7.25
CA LYS A 553 -17.76 16.17 -8.46
C LYS A 553 -19.25 15.89 -8.40
N GLY A 554 -19.95 16.40 -7.39
CA GLY A 554 -21.40 16.23 -7.22
C GLY A 554 -21.78 14.98 -6.40
N GLY A 555 -20.81 14.37 -5.74
CA GLY A 555 -21.04 13.28 -4.80
C GLY A 555 -21.90 13.70 -3.61
N ARG A 556 -22.53 12.73 -2.98
CA ARG A 556 -23.48 12.94 -1.87
C ARG A 556 -23.03 12.15 -0.66
N LEU A 557 -22.93 12.83 0.47
CA LEU A 557 -22.42 12.29 1.73
C LEU A 557 -23.53 12.28 2.79
N PHE A 558 -23.76 11.12 3.39
CA PHE A 558 -24.28 10.98 4.72
C PHE A 558 -23.13 10.65 5.65
N VAL A 559 -22.99 11.38 6.74
CA VAL A 559 -21.98 11.11 7.78
C VAL A 559 -22.62 11.26 9.15
N SER A 560 -22.27 10.34 10.06
CA SER A 560 -22.75 10.34 11.44
C SER A 560 -21.66 10.00 12.44
N GLY A 561 -21.60 10.74 13.54
CA GLY A 561 -20.65 10.54 14.64
C GLY A 561 -20.75 11.66 15.66
N SER A 562 -20.44 11.37 16.92
CA SER A 562 -20.71 12.26 18.05
C SER A 562 -19.64 13.33 18.28
N GLU A 563 -18.37 13.09 17.94
CA GLU A 563 -17.23 13.95 18.30
C GLU A 563 -16.49 14.54 17.08
N ILE A 564 -17.11 14.58 15.89
CA ILE A 564 -16.48 15.04 14.63
C ILE A 564 -16.08 16.52 14.73
N GLY A 565 -16.95 17.36 15.29
CA GLY A 565 -16.68 18.80 15.47
C GLY A 565 -15.64 19.06 16.54
N TYR A 566 -15.68 18.34 17.65
CA TYR A 566 -14.66 18.43 18.69
C TYR A 566 -13.27 18.08 18.14
N ASP A 567 -13.16 16.99 17.38
CA ASP A 567 -11.90 16.58 16.78
C ASP A 567 -11.39 17.58 15.73
N LEU A 568 -12.21 17.89 14.72
CA LEU A 568 -11.76 18.69 13.57
C LEU A 568 -11.64 20.19 13.88
N VAL A 569 -12.34 20.71 14.90
CA VAL A 569 -12.34 22.15 15.21
C VAL A 569 -11.62 22.45 16.51
N GLU A 570 -12.04 21.83 17.63
CA GLU A 570 -11.45 22.13 18.94
C GLU A 570 -10.01 21.61 19.05
N LYS A 571 -9.73 20.44 18.45
CA LYS A 571 -8.41 19.79 18.45
C LYS A 571 -7.70 19.85 17.11
N GLY A 572 -8.43 20.15 16.04
CA GLY A 572 -7.95 20.08 14.68
C GLY A 572 -7.04 21.23 14.26
N SER A 573 -6.41 21.06 13.11
CA SER A 573 -5.60 22.07 12.44
C SER A 573 -6.47 23.08 11.69
N VAL A 574 -5.87 24.13 11.15
CA VAL A 574 -6.57 25.08 10.25
C VAL A 574 -7.17 24.37 9.03
N SER A 575 -6.52 23.32 8.52
CA SER A 575 -7.02 22.54 7.37
C SER A 575 -8.28 21.76 7.74
N ASP A 576 -8.30 21.17 8.93
CA ASP A 576 -9.44 20.40 9.46
C ASP A 576 -10.65 21.31 9.70
N ASN A 577 -10.42 22.48 10.29
CA ASN A 577 -11.46 23.52 10.47
C ASN A 577 -12.06 23.94 9.13
N LEU A 578 -11.24 24.14 8.08
CA LEU A 578 -11.70 24.50 6.75
C LEU A 578 -12.49 23.35 6.10
N PHE A 579 -12.13 22.11 6.33
CA PHE A 579 -12.89 20.96 5.87
C PHE A 579 -14.27 20.91 6.53
N PHE A 580 -14.32 21.08 7.85
CA PHE A 580 -15.54 21.10 8.62
C PHE A 580 -16.51 22.20 8.14
N GLU A 581 -15.99 23.43 7.98
CA GLU A 581 -16.79 24.58 7.51
C GLU A 581 -17.25 24.43 6.05
N LYS A 582 -16.34 24.07 5.12
CA LYS A 582 -16.63 24.13 3.68
C LYS A 582 -17.31 22.87 3.14
N PHE A 583 -17.04 21.70 3.74
CA PHE A 583 -17.52 20.41 3.24
C PHE A 583 -18.55 19.78 4.17
N LEU A 584 -18.37 19.79 5.49
CA LEU A 584 -19.42 19.37 6.43
C LEU A 584 -20.44 20.47 6.70
N LYS A 585 -20.23 21.69 6.17
CA LYS A 585 -21.17 22.80 6.22
C LYS A 585 -21.60 23.19 7.63
N ALA A 586 -20.71 23.02 8.60
CA ALA A 586 -20.98 23.13 10.01
C ALA A 586 -20.05 24.15 10.70
N GLU A 587 -20.57 24.75 11.76
CA GLU A 587 -19.83 25.47 12.79
C GLU A 587 -19.94 24.68 14.08
N TYR A 588 -18.82 24.41 14.74
CA TYR A 588 -18.78 23.75 16.03
C TYR A 588 -19.10 24.77 17.14
N ILE A 589 -20.04 24.46 18.01
CA ILE A 589 -20.55 25.39 19.02
C ILE A 589 -20.22 24.93 20.45
N SER A 590 -20.39 23.63 20.73
CA SER A 590 -20.17 23.10 22.06
C SER A 590 -19.92 21.63 22.06
N ASP A 591 -19.09 21.17 23.00
CA ASP A 591 -18.98 19.78 23.37
C ASP A 591 -20.14 19.43 24.33
N ALA A 592 -20.82 18.33 24.10
CA ALA A 592 -22.02 17.87 24.80
C ALA A 592 -23.05 19.00 25.00
N ALA A 593 -23.85 19.28 23.97
CA ALA A 593 -24.78 20.45 23.92
C ALA A 593 -25.67 20.62 25.16
N ALA A 594 -26.20 19.57 25.75
CA ALA A 594 -26.96 19.58 27.00
C ALA A 594 -26.12 19.26 28.26
N GLY A 595 -24.78 19.18 28.13
CA GLY A 595 -23.86 18.65 29.13
C GLY A 595 -23.69 17.13 29.03
N LYS A 596 -22.60 16.61 29.57
CA LYS A 596 -22.32 15.15 29.56
C LYS A 596 -23.54 14.39 30.07
N GLN A 597 -24.03 13.43 29.29
CA GLN A 597 -25.24 12.66 29.62
C GLN A 597 -26.48 13.52 29.85
N GLY A 598 -26.52 14.72 29.23
CA GLY A 598 -27.61 15.70 29.49
C GLY A 598 -28.84 15.48 28.64
N THR A 599 -28.70 14.79 27.50
CA THR A 599 -29.82 14.41 26.61
C THR A 599 -29.49 13.22 25.76
N TYR A 600 -30.50 12.41 25.49
CA TYR A 600 -30.46 11.27 24.55
C TYR A 600 -31.62 11.38 23.54
N SER A 601 -32.10 12.60 23.29
CA SER A 601 -33.15 12.84 22.31
C SER A 601 -32.94 14.17 21.58
N VAL A 602 -33.41 14.18 20.33
CA VAL A 602 -33.42 15.34 19.45
C VAL A 602 -34.78 15.49 18.77
N THR A 603 -35.20 16.72 18.54
CA THR A 603 -36.46 17.04 17.88
C THR A 603 -36.23 17.69 16.51
N GLY A 604 -36.97 17.24 15.50
CA GLY A 604 -36.92 17.73 14.14
C GLY A 604 -37.38 19.17 14.00
N VAL A 605 -36.56 19.97 13.30
CA VAL A 605 -36.87 21.39 13.02
C VAL A 605 -37.96 21.49 11.96
N SER A 606 -38.88 22.45 12.14
CA SER A 606 -39.98 22.70 11.16
C SER A 606 -39.41 23.02 9.77
N GLY A 607 -39.91 22.36 8.74
CA GLY A 607 -39.44 22.47 7.36
C GLY A 607 -38.23 21.62 7.04
N SER A 608 -37.65 20.89 8.04
CA SER A 608 -36.59 19.95 7.80
C SER A 608 -37.09 18.56 7.32
N ILE A 609 -36.18 17.71 6.85
CA ILE A 609 -36.52 16.32 6.49
C ILE A 609 -36.95 15.46 7.70
N PHE A 610 -36.78 15.97 8.89
CA PHE A 610 -37.18 15.34 10.16
C PHE A 610 -38.31 16.09 10.89
N GLU A 611 -38.98 16.98 10.19
CA GLU A 611 -40.09 17.73 10.79
C GLU A 611 -41.12 16.80 11.47
N ASN A 612 -41.58 17.19 12.66
CA ASN A 612 -42.49 16.42 13.52
C ASN A 612 -41.97 15.07 14.04
N MET A 613 -40.65 14.84 13.98
CA MET A 613 -40.02 13.64 14.53
C MET A 613 -39.31 13.98 15.86
N THR A 614 -39.43 13.07 16.84
CA THR A 614 -38.54 13.00 17.99
C THR A 614 -37.70 11.74 17.82
N ILE A 615 -36.40 11.87 17.88
CA ILE A 615 -35.41 10.80 17.65
C ILE A 615 -34.70 10.55 18.97
N THR A 616 -34.71 9.30 19.43
CA THR A 616 -33.97 8.87 20.63
C THR A 616 -32.72 8.10 20.23
N PHE A 617 -31.64 8.30 20.92
CA PHE A 617 -30.37 7.61 20.72
C PHE A 617 -29.86 7.01 22.05
N ASP A 618 -28.94 6.07 21.97
CA ASP A 618 -28.59 5.15 23.05
C ASP A 618 -27.78 5.81 24.18
N ASP A 619 -28.15 5.48 25.41
CA ASP A 619 -27.41 5.77 26.64
C ASP A 619 -26.53 4.58 27.09
N GLY A 620 -26.22 3.64 26.18
CA GLY A 620 -25.49 2.41 26.44
C GLY A 620 -26.38 1.24 26.92
N THR A 621 -27.71 1.42 27.00
CA THR A 621 -28.63 0.40 27.52
C THR A 621 -29.52 -0.24 26.44
N HIS A 622 -29.45 0.23 25.19
CA HIS A 622 -30.30 -0.20 24.09
C HIS A 622 -29.57 -0.98 22.98
N GLY A 623 -28.34 -1.44 23.28
CA GLY A 623 -27.61 -2.39 22.45
C GLY A 623 -26.48 -1.81 21.61
N THR A 624 -26.15 -0.52 21.77
CA THR A 624 -24.98 0.13 21.22
C THR A 624 -24.15 0.78 22.34
N TYR A 625 -23.50 1.88 22.11
CA TYR A 625 -22.69 2.62 23.08
C TYR A 625 -23.42 3.82 23.66
N ASP A 626 -22.92 4.34 24.80
CA ASP A 626 -23.41 5.56 25.46
C ASP A 626 -22.92 6.80 24.69
N VAL A 627 -23.82 7.53 24.02
CA VAL A 627 -23.53 8.79 23.32
C VAL A 627 -23.52 9.93 24.33
N ASP A 628 -22.52 9.95 25.18
CA ASP A 628 -22.47 10.85 26.36
C ASP A 628 -21.90 12.26 26.07
N TRP A 629 -21.22 12.46 24.91
CA TRP A 629 -20.61 13.73 24.49
C TRP A 629 -20.99 14.15 23.06
N PRO A 630 -22.28 14.27 22.67
CA PRO A 630 -22.61 14.64 21.31
C PRO A 630 -22.34 16.11 21.02
N ASP A 631 -21.66 16.41 19.92
CA ASP A 631 -21.32 17.76 19.46
C ASP A 631 -22.57 18.62 19.19
N GLY A 632 -22.55 19.87 19.68
CA GLY A 632 -23.49 20.89 19.29
C GLY A 632 -22.98 21.69 18.09
N ILE A 633 -23.73 21.67 16.97
CA ILE A 633 -23.35 22.27 15.70
C ILE A 633 -24.37 23.25 15.16
N LYS A 634 -23.93 24.23 14.35
CA LYS A 634 -24.78 25.14 13.58
C LYS A 634 -24.46 25.03 12.09
N PRO A 635 -25.44 25.21 11.20
CA PRO A 635 -25.16 25.26 9.78
C PRO A 635 -24.44 26.55 9.39
N THR A 636 -23.55 26.45 8.40
CA THR A 636 -23.08 27.64 7.66
C THR A 636 -24.23 28.30 6.91
N SER A 637 -24.03 29.53 6.46
CA SER A 637 -25.14 30.37 5.92
C SER A 637 -25.93 29.80 4.74
N ASP A 638 -25.36 28.78 4.05
CA ASP A 638 -25.94 28.15 2.87
C ASP A 638 -26.54 26.74 3.15
N ALA A 639 -26.46 26.29 4.41
CA ALA A 639 -26.98 24.99 4.85
C ALA A 639 -28.16 25.16 5.82
N SER A 640 -28.83 24.06 6.14
CA SER A 640 -29.99 24.03 7.00
C SER A 640 -29.82 23.14 8.20
N ILE A 641 -30.29 23.60 9.37
CA ILE A 641 -30.38 22.78 10.58
C ILE A 641 -31.48 21.73 10.44
N LEU A 642 -31.25 20.53 10.93
CA LEU A 642 -32.23 19.44 10.87
C LEU A 642 -32.86 19.14 12.23
N LEU A 643 -32.07 19.18 13.29
CA LEU A 643 -32.40 18.65 14.61
C LEU A 643 -31.92 19.59 15.70
N HIS A 644 -32.75 19.77 16.73
CA HIS A 644 -32.35 20.42 17.99
C HIS A 644 -32.25 19.38 19.10
N TYR A 645 -31.24 19.51 19.95
CA TYR A 645 -31.15 18.69 21.15
C TYR A 645 -32.26 19.09 22.15
N ASP A 646 -32.95 18.09 22.69
CA ASP A 646 -33.82 18.31 23.84
C ASP A 646 -32.99 18.66 25.05
N ASN A 647 -33.52 19.53 25.89
CA ASN A 647 -32.83 20.07 27.10
C ASN A 647 -31.60 20.96 26.81
N ALA A 648 -31.46 21.50 25.59
CA ALA A 648 -30.41 22.45 25.24
C ALA A 648 -30.98 23.66 24.47
N GLU A 649 -30.44 24.86 24.79
CA GLU A 649 -30.81 26.07 24.08
C GLU A 649 -30.01 26.15 22.75
N TYR A 650 -30.68 25.95 21.63
CA TYR A 650 -30.05 25.93 20.31
C TYR A 650 -29.16 27.15 20.04
N ASP A 651 -29.59 28.34 20.36
CA ASP A 651 -28.82 29.54 20.08
C ASP A 651 -27.47 29.60 20.78
N GLN A 652 -27.33 28.92 21.91
CA GLN A 652 -26.11 28.87 22.73
C GLN A 652 -25.30 27.59 22.54
N LYS A 653 -25.98 26.48 22.24
CA LYS A 653 -25.40 25.16 22.34
C LYS A 653 -25.35 24.42 20.99
N GLY A 654 -26.05 24.91 19.97
CA GLY A 654 -26.13 24.25 18.68
C GLY A 654 -27.18 23.13 18.63
N GLY A 655 -27.29 22.47 17.50
CA GLY A 655 -28.18 21.35 17.23
C GLY A 655 -27.40 20.09 16.80
N ALA A 656 -28.13 19.08 16.28
CA ALA A 656 -27.60 17.73 16.08
C ALA A 656 -27.55 17.28 14.61
N GLY A 657 -27.85 18.12 13.67
CA GLY A 657 -27.82 17.67 12.27
C GLY A 657 -27.96 18.80 11.26
N ILE A 658 -27.30 18.65 10.13
CA ILE A 658 -27.20 19.64 9.05
C ILE A 658 -27.50 18.96 7.71
N ALA A 659 -28.19 19.69 6.82
CA ALA A 659 -28.38 19.31 5.44
C ALA A 659 -27.97 20.43 4.48
N TYR A 660 -27.40 20.01 3.34
CA TYR A 660 -27.01 20.90 2.27
C TYR A 660 -27.13 20.25 0.90
N THR A 661 -27.60 21.02 -0.10
CA THR A 661 -27.53 20.65 -1.50
C THR A 661 -27.02 21.83 -2.32
N GLY A 662 -25.96 21.63 -3.09
CA GLY A 662 -25.35 22.68 -3.88
C GLY A 662 -23.90 22.32 -4.26
N GLY A 663 -23.20 23.29 -4.83
CA GLY A 663 -21.78 23.14 -5.16
C GLY A 663 -20.89 23.31 -3.93
N PHE A 664 -20.02 22.36 -3.66
CA PHE A 664 -19.06 22.44 -2.57
C PHE A 664 -17.82 23.23 -2.98
N ASP A 665 -17.40 24.17 -2.12
CA ASP A 665 -16.19 25.00 -2.28
C ASP A 665 -16.07 25.59 -3.71
N GLY A 666 -17.16 26.21 -4.19
CA GLY A 666 -17.22 26.86 -5.50
C GLY A 666 -17.40 25.93 -6.71
N SER A 667 -17.60 24.63 -6.49
CA SER A 667 -17.89 23.70 -7.58
C SER A 667 -19.21 24.03 -8.27
N LEU A 668 -19.27 23.83 -9.59
CA LEU A 668 -20.48 23.95 -10.39
C LEU A 668 -21.35 22.68 -10.34
N PHE A 669 -20.83 21.57 -9.82
CA PHE A 669 -21.57 20.32 -9.66
C PHE A 669 -22.29 20.32 -8.32
N ALA A 670 -23.61 20.17 -8.37
CA ALA A 670 -24.42 20.09 -7.16
C ALA A 670 -24.30 18.70 -6.54
N GLY A 671 -23.75 18.63 -5.35
CA GLY A 671 -23.70 17.46 -4.47
C GLY A 671 -24.73 17.60 -3.34
N GLY A 672 -24.65 16.73 -2.36
CA GLY A 672 -25.53 16.72 -1.19
C GLY A 672 -24.79 16.31 0.09
N LEU A 673 -25.28 16.78 1.22
CA LEU A 673 -24.79 16.42 2.55
C LEU A 673 -25.98 16.22 3.49
N VAL A 674 -25.91 15.17 4.29
CA VAL A 674 -26.58 15.06 5.58
C VAL A 674 -25.51 14.70 6.61
N TYR A 675 -25.35 15.53 7.61
CA TYR A 675 -24.43 15.31 8.72
C TYR A 675 -25.22 15.25 10.02
N LEU A 676 -25.05 14.18 10.80
CA LEU A 676 -25.59 14.04 12.15
C LEU A 676 -24.43 14.00 13.16
N SER A 677 -24.50 14.85 14.17
CA SER A 677 -23.55 14.86 15.30
C SER A 677 -23.96 13.90 16.42
N ILE A 678 -24.59 12.80 16.04
CA ILE A 678 -24.88 11.61 16.81
C ILE A 678 -24.64 10.39 15.95
N GLY A 679 -24.22 9.26 16.50
CA GLY A 679 -24.11 8.03 15.76
C GLY A 679 -25.46 7.51 15.29
N PHE A 680 -25.67 7.36 13.97
CA PHE A 680 -26.93 6.87 13.43
C PHE A 680 -27.28 5.46 13.93
N GLU A 681 -26.30 4.60 14.12
CA GLU A 681 -26.44 3.24 14.66
C GLU A 681 -27.04 3.19 16.06
N THR A 682 -26.90 4.29 16.83
CA THR A 682 -27.39 4.38 18.21
C THR A 682 -28.88 4.75 18.30
N ILE A 683 -29.47 5.17 17.19
CA ILE A 683 -30.89 5.52 17.14
C ILE A 683 -31.75 4.31 17.37
N TYR A 684 -32.74 4.41 18.26
CA TYR A 684 -33.71 3.34 18.54
C TYR A 684 -35.14 3.86 18.64
N PRO A 685 -36.17 3.01 18.43
CA PRO A 685 -36.11 1.63 17.96
C PRO A 685 -35.77 1.51 16.45
N ASP A 686 -35.58 0.27 15.95
CA ASP A 686 -35.23 -0.02 14.54
C ASP A 686 -36.12 0.64 13.49
N ASP A 687 -37.43 0.76 13.75
CA ASP A 687 -38.36 1.44 12.85
C ASP A 687 -38.06 2.96 12.75
N SER A 688 -37.52 3.56 13.79
CA SER A 688 -37.04 4.95 13.75
C SER A 688 -35.83 5.07 12.83
N ARG A 689 -34.82 4.17 12.96
CA ARG A 689 -33.66 4.12 12.05
C ARG A 689 -34.10 3.97 10.58
N LYS A 690 -35.04 3.05 10.31
CA LYS A 690 -35.57 2.88 8.97
C LYS A 690 -36.19 4.18 8.42
N THR A 691 -37.03 4.84 9.20
CA THR A 691 -37.73 6.06 8.79
C THR A 691 -36.73 7.20 8.54
N ILE A 692 -35.77 7.38 9.44
CA ILE A 692 -34.73 8.41 9.36
C ILE A 692 -33.85 8.17 8.14
N MET A 693 -33.37 6.94 7.91
CA MET A 693 -32.58 6.59 6.72
C MET A 693 -33.39 6.82 5.43
N GLY A 694 -34.70 6.50 5.43
CA GLY A 694 -35.57 6.78 4.29
C GLY A 694 -35.63 8.27 3.94
N ASN A 695 -35.74 9.14 4.92
CA ASN A 695 -35.71 10.58 4.76
C ASN A 695 -34.33 11.08 4.25
N ILE A 696 -33.24 10.58 4.83
CA ILE A 696 -31.88 10.91 4.40
C ILE A 696 -31.66 10.52 2.94
N LEU A 697 -31.97 9.27 2.59
CA LEU A 697 -31.76 8.78 1.22
C LEU A 697 -32.64 9.50 0.21
N SER A 698 -33.89 9.79 0.57
CA SER A 698 -34.80 10.56 -0.28
C SER A 698 -34.28 11.99 -0.52
N TYR A 699 -33.75 12.64 0.50
CA TYR A 699 -33.11 13.94 0.37
C TYR A 699 -31.86 13.88 -0.52
N LEU A 700 -30.96 12.94 -0.25
CA LEU A 700 -29.72 12.79 -1.00
C LEU A 700 -29.97 12.30 -2.45
N ASP A 701 -30.93 11.43 -2.71
CA ASP A 701 -31.27 10.99 -4.07
C ASP A 701 -32.10 12.05 -4.81
N GLY A 702 -32.52 13.14 -4.11
CA GLY A 702 -33.30 14.23 -4.66
C GLY A 702 -34.75 13.85 -4.94
N THR A 703 -35.26 12.89 -4.19
CA THR A 703 -36.67 12.43 -4.29
C THR A 703 -37.58 13.04 -3.21
N THR A 704 -37.05 13.88 -2.30
CA THR A 704 -37.86 14.60 -1.32
C THR A 704 -38.75 15.64 -2.02
N THR A 705 -40.04 15.39 -2.02
CA THR A 705 -41.05 16.42 -2.28
C THR A 705 -41.25 17.21 -0.99
N SER A 706 -40.81 18.47 -0.95
CA SER A 706 -41.47 19.42 -0.06
C SER A 706 -42.96 19.43 -0.45
N VAL A 707 -43.85 19.26 0.53
CA VAL A 707 -45.26 19.34 0.34
C VAL A 707 -45.61 20.77 -0.10
N ARG A 708 -45.59 21.01 -1.40
CA ARG A 708 -46.33 22.05 -2.11
C ARG A 708 -46.42 21.72 -3.60
N ASP A 709 -47.67 21.61 -4.06
CA ASP A 709 -48.17 21.54 -5.42
C ASP A 709 -48.14 20.17 -6.11
N GLU A 710 -49.30 19.51 -6.07
CA GLU A 710 -49.69 18.50 -7.03
C GLU A 710 -49.68 19.10 -8.44
N GLU A 711 -48.51 19.05 -9.13
CA GLU A 711 -48.49 19.06 -10.60
C GLU A 711 -47.18 18.43 -11.08
N ASN A 712 -47.32 17.31 -11.81
CA ASN A 712 -46.29 16.59 -12.59
C ASN A 712 -45.20 15.84 -11.87
N ILE A 713 -45.51 14.62 -11.42
CA ILE A 713 -44.50 13.56 -11.19
C ILE A 713 -43.92 13.14 -12.54
N ILE A 714 -42.77 13.71 -12.91
CA ILE A 714 -41.98 13.28 -14.07
C ILE A 714 -40.82 12.41 -13.56
N PRO A 715 -40.75 11.12 -13.94
CA PRO A 715 -39.61 10.27 -13.53
C PRO A 715 -38.26 10.85 -13.95
N LYS A 716 -37.28 10.94 -13.04
CA LYS A 716 -35.93 11.47 -13.26
C LYS A 716 -34.94 10.41 -13.79
N SER A 717 -35.42 9.41 -14.54
CA SER A 717 -34.60 8.33 -15.05
C SER A 717 -34.34 8.43 -16.55
N LEU A 718 -33.23 7.81 -17.00
CA LEU A 718 -32.97 7.58 -18.43
C LEU A 718 -34.23 7.03 -19.08
N ASN A 719 -34.83 7.71 -20.08
CA ASN A 719 -36.01 7.24 -20.76
C ASN A 719 -36.12 7.83 -22.16
N ILE A 720 -36.65 7.02 -23.09
CA ILE A 720 -37.24 7.50 -24.35
C ILE A 720 -38.70 7.76 -24.08
N ILE A 721 -39.07 9.02 -24.00
CA ILE A 721 -40.41 9.46 -23.62
C ILE A 721 -41.42 9.13 -24.75
N SER A 722 -41.11 9.61 -25.95
CA SER A 722 -42.00 9.46 -27.09
C SER A 722 -41.22 9.34 -28.42
N LEU A 723 -41.89 8.74 -29.40
CA LEU A 723 -41.45 8.56 -30.79
C LEU A 723 -42.60 8.96 -31.71
N TYR A 724 -42.50 10.09 -32.43
CA TYR A 724 -43.59 10.56 -33.24
C TYR A 724 -43.11 11.29 -34.52
N PRO A 725 -43.89 11.17 -35.62
CA PRO A 725 -44.96 10.22 -35.82
C PRO A 725 -44.45 8.78 -35.87
N ASN A 726 -45.23 7.82 -35.41
CA ASN A 726 -44.87 6.40 -35.52
C ASN A 726 -46.17 5.62 -35.88
N PRO A 727 -46.29 5.08 -37.09
CA PRO A 727 -45.30 5.06 -38.19
C PRO A 727 -44.90 6.44 -38.69
N SER A 728 -43.65 6.60 -39.09
CA SER A 728 -43.12 7.87 -39.62
C SER A 728 -42.97 7.78 -41.14
N ASN A 729 -43.26 8.90 -41.81
CA ASN A 729 -42.96 9.08 -43.22
C ASN A 729 -41.83 10.10 -43.34
N GLN A 730 -40.64 9.66 -43.79
CA GLN A 730 -39.40 10.41 -43.94
C GLN A 730 -38.68 10.86 -42.68
N SER A 731 -39.34 11.22 -41.58
CA SER A 731 -38.63 11.63 -40.35
C SER A 731 -39.43 11.26 -39.10
N ILE A 732 -38.67 10.97 -38.04
CA ILE A 732 -39.19 10.69 -36.69
C ILE A 732 -38.52 11.58 -35.67
N THR A 733 -39.31 12.12 -34.74
CA THR A 733 -38.75 12.81 -33.58
C THR A 733 -38.72 11.86 -32.39
N ILE A 734 -37.56 11.72 -31.79
CA ILE A 734 -37.27 10.94 -30.59
C ILE A 734 -37.16 11.94 -29.46
N GLU A 735 -38.10 11.86 -28.53
CA GLU A 735 -38.08 12.67 -27.33
C GLU A 735 -37.59 11.81 -26.17
N PHE A 736 -36.53 12.24 -25.51
CA PHE A 736 -35.84 11.43 -24.51
C PHE A 736 -35.29 12.30 -23.37
N ARG A 737 -34.98 11.64 -22.26
CA ARG A 737 -34.31 12.23 -21.09
C ARG A 737 -33.11 11.41 -20.74
N VAL A 738 -32.02 12.08 -20.33
CA VAL A 738 -30.81 11.50 -19.83
C VAL A 738 -30.61 11.89 -18.36
N GLU A 739 -29.99 11.04 -17.60
CA GLU A 739 -29.67 11.33 -16.19
C GLU A 739 -28.60 12.42 -16.07
N GLN A 740 -28.78 13.28 -15.07
CA GLN A 740 -28.02 14.52 -14.93
C GLN A 740 -26.55 14.30 -14.54
N PHE A 741 -26.18 13.15 -13.95
CA PHE A 741 -24.90 12.91 -13.29
C PHE A 741 -24.16 11.65 -13.77
N SER A 742 -24.48 11.16 -14.92
CA SER A 742 -23.93 9.90 -15.47
C SER A 742 -22.99 10.17 -16.66
N PRO A 743 -22.14 9.19 -17.07
CA PRO A 743 -21.29 9.34 -18.25
C PRO A 743 -22.08 9.71 -19.51
N ILE A 744 -21.40 10.19 -20.54
CA ILE A 744 -21.99 10.63 -21.81
C ILE A 744 -23.05 9.64 -22.28
N ALA A 745 -24.28 10.11 -22.48
CA ALA A 745 -25.36 9.31 -23.05
C ALA A 745 -25.22 9.23 -24.57
N TYR A 746 -25.59 8.10 -25.15
CA TYR A 746 -25.64 7.90 -26.60
C TYR A 746 -27.06 7.53 -27.04
N LEU A 747 -27.58 8.23 -28.03
CA LEU A 747 -28.74 7.82 -28.74
C LEU A 747 -28.32 7.18 -30.06
N SER A 748 -28.68 5.92 -30.28
CA SER A 748 -28.44 5.22 -31.54
C SER A 748 -29.73 4.66 -32.14
N ILE A 749 -29.73 4.52 -33.46
CA ILE A 749 -30.79 3.86 -34.20
C ILE A 749 -30.18 2.62 -34.83
N THR A 750 -30.82 1.46 -34.62
CA THR A 750 -30.38 0.19 -35.22
C THR A 750 -31.51 -0.45 -36.02
N ASP A 751 -31.19 -1.28 -37.00
CA ASP A 751 -32.13 -2.20 -37.60
C ASP A 751 -32.45 -3.38 -36.68
N LEU A 752 -33.34 -4.28 -37.10
CA LEU A 752 -33.71 -5.47 -36.32
C LEU A 752 -32.57 -6.50 -36.17
N MET A 753 -31.56 -6.42 -37.01
CA MET A 753 -30.36 -7.27 -36.95
C MET A 753 -29.27 -6.68 -36.01
N GLY A 754 -29.56 -5.52 -35.37
CA GLY A 754 -28.64 -4.85 -34.45
C GLY A 754 -27.58 -3.98 -35.11
N ARG A 755 -27.58 -3.82 -36.45
CA ARG A 755 -26.64 -2.95 -37.16
C ARG A 755 -26.96 -1.50 -36.86
N GLU A 756 -25.95 -0.74 -36.43
CA GLU A 756 -26.10 0.68 -36.10
C GLU A 756 -26.26 1.50 -37.39
N ILE A 757 -27.37 2.21 -37.47
CA ILE A 757 -27.77 3.04 -38.62
C ILE A 757 -27.37 4.50 -38.37
N TYR A 758 -27.50 4.94 -37.12
CA TYR A 758 -27.17 6.29 -36.70
C TYR A 758 -26.78 6.30 -35.22
N LYS A 759 -25.88 7.20 -34.82
CA LYS A 759 -25.48 7.41 -33.42
C LYS A 759 -25.11 8.86 -33.17
N MET A 760 -25.52 9.38 -32.04
CA MET A 760 -25.11 10.68 -31.53
C MET A 760 -24.83 10.63 -30.04
N SER A 761 -23.97 11.53 -29.55
CA SER A 761 -23.82 11.78 -28.13
C SER A 761 -24.86 12.79 -27.67
N ALA A 762 -25.56 12.45 -26.58
CA ALA A 762 -26.49 13.36 -25.91
C ALA A 762 -25.76 13.98 -24.71
N GLN A 763 -25.64 15.30 -24.68
CA GLN A 763 -25.07 16.00 -23.54
C GLN A 763 -26.02 15.97 -22.34
N PRO A 764 -25.57 15.71 -21.12
CA PRO A 764 -26.38 15.88 -19.93
C PRO A 764 -26.61 17.37 -19.68
N LEU A 765 -27.71 17.90 -20.17
CA LEU A 765 -28.20 19.22 -19.84
C LEU A 765 -29.23 19.11 -18.71
N ALA A 766 -29.14 20.02 -17.74
CA ALA A 766 -29.98 20.05 -16.55
C ALA A 766 -31.46 19.71 -16.89
N ALA A 767 -31.93 18.61 -16.31
CA ALA A 767 -33.33 18.15 -16.17
C ALA A 767 -34.33 18.48 -17.30
N LYS A 768 -33.89 18.66 -18.53
CA LYS A 768 -34.79 18.97 -19.66
C LYS A 768 -34.90 17.77 -20.61
N THR A 769 -36.15 17.52 -21.06
CA THR A 769 -36.44 16.61 -22.16
C THR A 769 -35.74 17.11 -23.42
N GLN A 770 -34.99 16.22 -24.07
CA GLN A 770 -34.29 16.49 -25.32
C GLN A 770 -35.10 15.91 -26.48
N LYS A 771 -35.02 16.57 -27.65
CA LYS A 771 -35.67 16.12 -28.88
C LYS A 771 -34.64 15.98 -29.97
N PHE A 772 -34.64 14.82 -30.61
CA PHE A 772 -33.83 14.56 -31.79
C PHE A 772 -34.72 14.12 -32.95
N SER A 773 -34.54 14.77 -34.10
CA SER A 773 -35.25 14.39 -35.31
C SER A 773 -34.35 13.64 -36.27
N TRP A 774 -34.62 12.36 -36.48
CA TRP A 774 -33.95 11.55 -37.48
C TRP A 774 -34.72 11.59 -38.81
N HIS A 775 -34.04 11.92 -39.90
CA HIS A 775 -34.62 12.11 -41.22
C HIS A 775 -34.55 10.87 -42.11
N GLY A 776 -34.54 9.67 -41.52
CA GLY A 776 -34.52 8.41 -42.25
C GLY A 776 -33.31 8.18 -43.13
N ARG A 777 -32.09 8.66 -42.72
CA ARG A 777 -30.84 8.49 -43.45
C ARG A 777 -29.81 7.64 -42.70
N LEU A 778 -29.09 6.85 -43.47
CA LEU A 778 -27.93 6.09 -43.02
C LEU A 778 -26.72 7.02 -42.81
N HIS A 779 -25.66 6.51 -42.10
CA HIS A 779 -24.41 7.25 -41.92
C HIS A 779 -23.75 7.70 -43.22
N ASN A 780 -23.94 6.95 -44.31
CA ASN A 780 -23.40 7.27 -45.65
C ASN A 780 -24.26 8.26 -46.44
N GLY A 781 -25.29 8.84 -45.83
CA GLY A 781 -26.20 9.82 -46.43
C GLY A 781 -27.29 9.21 -47.31
N GLN A 782 -27.31 7.90 -47.56
CA GLN A 782 -28.36 7.23 -48.30
C GLN A 782 -29.64 7.11 -47.45
N ASP A 783 -30.77 7.00 -48.13
CA ASP A 783 -32.04 6.81 -47.45
C ASP A 783 -32.14 5.42 -46.78
N ALA A 784 -32.60 5.37 -45.54
CA ALA A 784 -32.89 4.11 -44.86
C ALA A 784 -34.11 3.43 -45.50
N PRO A 785 -34.11 2.10 -45.70
CA PRO A 785 -35.26 1.39 -46.28
C PRO A 785 -36.52 1.49 -45.41
N THR A 786 -37.71 1.33 -46.00
CA THR A 786 -38.94 1.10 -45.22
C THR A 786 -38.78 -0.12 -44.36
N GLY A 787 -39.10 0.02 -43.06
CA GLY A 787 -38.88 -1.08 -42.11
C GLY A 787 -39.05 -0.69 -40.64
N ILE A 788 -38.82 -1.67 -39.79
CA ILE A 788 -38.83 -1.49 -38.32
C ILE A 788 -37.42 -1.18 -37.86
N TYR A 789 -37.28 -0.17 -37.01
CA TYR A 789 -36.06 0.29 -36.40
C TYR A 789 -36.18 0.36 -34.90
N LEU A 790 -35.05 0.32 -34.20
CA LEU A 790 -34.94 0.43 -32.75
C LEU A 790 -34.15 1.69 -32.38
N ALA A 791 -34.81 2.61 -31.66
CA ALA A 791 -34.11 3.70 -30.97
C ALA A 791 -33.58 3.19 -29.64
N LYS A 792 -32.29 3.28 -29.46
CA LYS A 792 -31.54 2.84 -28.27
C LYS A 792 -30.92 4.04 -27.60
N LEU A 793 -31.27 4.30 -26.36
CA LEU A 793 -30.69 5.33 -25.51
C LEU A 793 -29.87 4.61 -24.44
N SER A 794 -28.56 4.84 -24.43
CA SER A 794 -27.62 4.23 -23.45
C SER A 794 -26.88 5.30 -22.65
N GLN A 795 -26.69 5.06 -21.35
CA GLN A 795 -25.91 5.91 -20.44
C GLN A 795 -25.31 5.04 -19.35
N GLY A 796 -23.98 4.94 -19.30
CA GLY A 796 -23.31 3.96 -18.46
C GLY A 796 -23.73 2.52 -18.83
N SER A 797 -24.19 1.75 -17.84
CA SER A 797 -24.71 0.40 -18.04
C SER A 797 -26.19 0.35 -18.40
N GLN A 798 -26.90 1.48 -18.38
CA GLN A 798 -28.34 1.53 -18.69
C GLN A 798 -28.58 1.58 -20.20
N LEU A 799 -29.54 0.82 -20.67
CA LEU A 799 -29.97 0.77 -22.07
C LEU A 799 -31.49 0.73 -22.14
N ILE A 800 -32.10 1.78 -22.73
CA ILE A 800 -33.53 1.82 -23.03
C ILE A 800 -33.72 1.66 -24.53
N THR A 801 -34.63 0.80 -24.94
CA THR A 801 -34.92 0.53 -26.34
C THR A 801 -36.40 0.71 -26.64
N LYS A 802 -36.75 1.50 -27.67
CA LYS A 802 -38.10 1.60 -28.20
C LYS A 802 -38.14 1.36 -29.71
N LYS A 803 -39.16 0.65 -30.14
CA LYS A 803 -39.41 0.29 -31.55
C LYS A 803 -40.20 1.37 -32.26
N PHE A 804 -39.86 1.63 -33.53
CA PHE A 804 -40.64 2.48 -34.44
C PHE A 804 -40.61 1.96 -35.88
N THR A 805 -41.53 2.44 -36.70
CA THR A 805 -41.65 2.04 -38.11
C THR A 805 -41.40 3.24 -38.99
N LEU A 806 -40.50 3.10 -40.00
CA LEU A 806 -40.29 4.05 -41.08
C LEU A 806 -41.03 3.55 -42.32
N LEU A 807 -41.91 4.36 -42.86
CA LEU A 807 -42.56 4.17 -44.13
C LEU A 807 -42.01 5.16 -45.13
N LYS A 808 -41.80 4.75 -46.37
CA LYS A 808 -41.42 5.63 -47.47
C LYS A 808 -42.41 5.50 -48.60
#